data_a17dd292022a9f4205728eb32f5514bf
#
_entry.id   a17dd292022a9f4205728eb32f5514bf
#
_cell.length_a   1.000
_cell.length_b   1.000
_cell.length_c   1.000
_cell.angle_alpha   90.00
_cell.angle_beta   90.00
_cell.angle_gamma   90.00
#
_symmetry.space_group_name_H-M   'P 1'
#
loop_
_entity.id
_entity.type
_entity.pdbx_description
1 polymer ?
#
loop_
_entity_poly.entity_id
_entity_poly.type
_entity_poly.pdbx_seq_one_letter_code
_entity_poly.pdbx_strand_id
1 'polypeptide(L)'
;MRELAQQILKKHWGYDAFRPGQIDIVESLMLGKDTLALLPTGGGKSICFQVPAASKSGTSLVVSPLIALMKDQVETLHRKGIPAAALHAGMSRKAIQHTLEQALHGEFKLLYVSPERLATQNFRGYLPNLNIQLLVVDEAHCISMWGQDFRPSYQRIAELRALLPGVPLAAFTASAPAWIQDDIIQGLQLQTPYIHRGDFSRNNLIFHALESQDKANHIVRILGRSEGSALVFGHTRKSVESICRTLIEKGISASFYHAGLPNGERSERQNEWVNNHVRVMVCTNAFGMGVDKPDVRLVIHSFPPKNPEDYYQEAGRAGRDGNLSHCVLLHHPNDWQEIHESLLQQHPNEDTLKHTYHGMLNALGVSDGEGEWQSHPVNLALIAQQQNLHPKNLYYAVKALEILGQWQWMEGNWQPATVMMTGPQHEIYDFKEKQPAYGILLDTLLRGHGGIFDHAVNINESSLARRLRKSDFDREVSQEEIVQVQRMLQQMEKLQLLRYQPSTEWPLLTLTESRSLYPSLNIDLLQRLLKRRLQALEQLTNYAVGESCRSAFWRIHFTEETQAPDCGTCDICKRKNRKAGDERSRKFWHSTLLKNPNSKAAYMLKHFPVTQQALLVETLRIMLDEGCIIENENQTLSWVGESFLQ
;
A
#
# COMPACT_ATOMS: atom_id res chain seq x y z
N MET A 1 -35.12 4.62 3.60
CA MET A 1 -33.74 4.29 3.17
C MET A 1 -32.90 3.85 4.36
N ARG A 2 -32.77 4.65 5.42
CA ARG A 2 -31.95 4.32 6.61
C ARG A 2 -32.37 3.02 7.29
N GLU A 3 -33.67 2.79 7.49
CA GLU A 3 -34.18 1.54 8.07
C GLU A 3 -33.82 0.29 7.25
N LEU A 4 -33.97 0.37 5.93
CA LEU A 4 -33.58 -0.71 5.03
C LEU A 4 -32.06 -0.98 5.10
N ALA A 5 -31.23 0.08 5.10
CA ALA A 5 -29.80 -0.05 5.26
C ALA A 5 -29.42 -0.73 6.58
N GLN A 6 -30.11 -0.38 7.67
CA GLN A 6 -29.86 -0.95 8.98
C GLN A 6 -30.28 -2.43 9.07
N GLN A 7 -31.39 -2.80 8.43
CA GLN A 7 -31.82 -4.20 8.30
C GLN A 7 -30.80 -5.03 7.55
N ILE A 8 -30.28 -4.52 6.43
CA ILE A 8 -29.23 -5.19 5.63
C ILE A 8 -27.94 -5.32 6.42
N LEU A 9 -27.51 -4.25 7.13
CA LEU A 9 -26.35 -4.27 8.01
C LEU A 9 -26.47 -5.37 9.07
N LYS A 10 -27.60 -5.42 9.75
CA LYS A 10 -27.87 -6.43 10.78
C LYS A 10 -27.90 -7.84 10.21
N LYS A 11 -28.55 -8.03 9.05
CA LYS A 11 -28.70 -9.34 8.41
C LYS A 11 -27.36 -9.94 7.97
N HIS A 12 -26.48 -9.15 7.33
CA HIS A 12 -25.27 -9.69 6.70
C HIS A 12 -24.00 -9.47 7.53
N TRP A 13 -23.94 -8.41 8.35
CA TRP A 13 -22.75 -8.09 9.18
C TRP A 13 -22.97 -8.33 10.67
N GLY A 14 -24.22 -8.47 11.14
CA GLY A 14 -24.54 -8.68 12.54
C GLY A 14 -24.43 -7.43 13.40
N TYR A 15 -24.25 -6.25 12.81
CA TYR A 15 -24.15 -4.99 13.56
C TYR A 15 -25.51 -4.36 13.72
N ASP A 16 -25.81 -3.88 14.94
CA ASP A 16 -27.07 -3.20 15.24
C ASP A 16 -27.12 -1.74 14.77
N ALA A 17 -25.97 -1.10 14.62
CA ALA A 17 -25.87 0.29 14.17
C ALA A 17 -24.61 0.54 13.31
N PHE A 18 -24.71 1.52 12.43
CA PHE A 18 -23.56 2.06 11.71
C PHE A 18 -22.66 2.88 12.64
N ARG A 19 -21.39 2.93 12.34
CA ARG A 19 -20.48 3.89 12.98
C ARG A 19 -20.84 5.32 12.59
N PRO A 20 -20.46 6.34 13.38
CA PRO A 20 -20.72 7.75 13.06
C PRO A 20 -20.31 8.09 11.62
N GLY A 21 -21.20 8.75 10.89
CA GLY A 21 -21.00 9.16 9.50
C GLY A 21 -21.22 8.10 8.42
N GLN A 22 -21.15 6.80 8.74
CA GLN A 22 -21.37 5.75 7.74
C GLN A 22 -22.78 5.75 7.16
N ILE A 23 -23.80 5.98 8.01
CA ILE A 23 -25.21 5.96 7.57
C ILE A 23 -25.50 7.07 6.55
N ASP A 24 -24.88 8.24 6.68
CA ASP A 24 -25.09 9.37 5.78
C ASP A 24 -24.47 9.08 4.40
N ILE A 25 -23.30 8.42 4.36
CA ILE A 25 -22.67 7.93 3.12
C ILE A 25 -23.58 6.89 2.45
N VAL A 26 -24.04 5.90 3.20
CA VAL A 26 -24.91 4.83 2.72
C VAL A 26 -26.20 5.42 2.14
N GLU A 27 -26.84 6.36 2.85
CA GLU A 27 -28.06 7.04 2.38
C GLU A 27 -27.82 7.82 1.10
N SER A 28 -26.72 8.57 0.99
CA SER A 28 -26.32 9.30 -0.22
C SER A 28 -26.25 8.37 -1.42
N LEU A 29 -25.60 7.22 -1.28
CA LEU A 29 -25.45 6.23 -2.36
C LEU A 29 -26.77 5.51 -2.71
N MET A 30 -27.62 5.26 -1.71
CA MET A 30 -28.95 4.69 -1.95
C MET A 30 -29.86 5.67 -2.68
N LEU A 31 -29.69 6.98 -2.46
CA LEU A 31 -30.37 8.05 -3.15
C LEU A 31 -29.82 8.31 -4.58
N GLY A 32 -28.78 7.61 -5.00
CA GLY A 32 -28.18 7.76 -6.32
C GLY A 32 -27.31 9.00 -6.50
N LYS A 33 -26.77 9.57 -5.42
CA LYS A 33 -25.87 10.73 -5.48
C LYS A 33 -24.41 10.30 -5.63
N ASP A 34 -23.64 11.05 -6.41
CA ASP A 34 -22.19 10.93 -6.38
C ASP A 34 -21.68 11.24 -4.99
N THR A 35 -20.69 10.49 -4.52
CA THR A 35 -20.22 10.59 -3.14
C THR A 35 -18.70 10.50 -3.06
N LEU A 36 -18.07 11.43 -2.36
CA LEU A 36 -16.67 11.34 -1.93
C LEU A 36 -16.64 11.08 -0.42
N ALA A 37 -16.11 9.94 -0.01
CA ALA A 37 -16.03 9.54 1.39
C ALA A 37 -14.58 9.40 1.86
N LEU A 38 -14.17 10.30 2.74
CA LEU A 38 -12.88 10.25 3.43
C LEU A 38 -13.11 9.62 4.80
N LEU A 39 -12.66 8.41 4.97
CA LEU A 39 -12.76 7.65 6.20
C LEU A 39 -11.39 7.13 6.61
N PRO A 40 -10.98 7.30 7.87
CA PRO A 40 -9.68 6.81 8.33
C PRO A 40 -9.56 5.29 8.15
N THR A 41 -8.32 4.79 8.15
CA THR A 41 -8.05 3.35 8.12
C THR A 41 -8.78 2.67 9.28
N GLY A 42 -9.51 1.58 9.00
CA GLY A 42 -10.38 0.91 9.99
C GLY A 42 -11.73 1.59 10.20
N GLY A 43 -12.04 2.69 9.53
CA GLY A 43 -13.33 3.39 9.60
C GLY A 43 -14.52 2.65 8.95
N GLY A 44 -14.28 1.47 8.36
CA GLY A 44 -15.32 0.64 7.76
C GLY A 44 -15.78 1.12 6.38
N LYS A 45 -14.87 1.63 5.55
CA LYS A 45 -15.12 2.06 4.15
C LYS A 45 -15.94 1.05 3.35
N SER A 46 -15.57 -0.24 3.42
CA SER A 46 -16.20 -1.29 2.61
C SER A 46 -17.70 -1.44 2.91
N ILE A 47 -18.13 -1.34 4.18
CA ILE A 47 -19.53 -1.43 4.56
C ILE A 47 -20.35 -0.32 3.90
N CYS A 48 -19.78 0.88 3.77
CA CYS A 48 -20.47 2.03 3.21
C CYS A 48 -20.93 1.85 1.75
N PHE A 49 -20.25 1.02 0.96
CA PHE A 49 -20.70 0.71 -0.40
C PHE A 49 -21.28 -0.71 -0.54
N GLN A 50 -20.88 -1.66 0.31
CA GLN A 50 -21.39 -3.02 0.27
C GLN A 50 -22.86 -3.11 0.69
N VAL A 51 -23.29 -2.31 1.68
CA VAL A 51 -24.69 -2.25 2.09
C VAL A 51 -25.60 -1.71 0.97
N PRO A 52 -25.31 -0.56 0.33
CA PRO A 52 -26.04 -0.12 -0.85
C PRO A 52 -26.03 -1.15 -1.98
N ALA A 53 -24.89 -1.79 -2.25
CA ALA A 53 -24.81 -2.82 -3.29
C ALA A 53 -25.71 -4.02 -3.00
N ALA A 54 -25.81 -4.46 -1.75
CA ALA A 54 -26.69 -5.55 -1.34
C ALA A 54 -28.16 -5.19 -1.45
N SER A 55 -28.52 -3.89 -1.35
CA SER A 55 -29.89 -3.41 -1.42
C SER A 55 -30.43 -3.30 -2.86
N LYS A 56 -29.57 -3.15 -3.85
CA LYS A 56 -29.95 -2.88 -5.24
C LYS A 56 -30.15 -4.18 -6.05
N SER A 57 -30.97 -4.13 -7.09
CA SER A 57 -31.27 -5.29 -7.95
C SER A 57 -30.16 -5.65 -8.93
N GLY A 58 -29.31 -4.68 -9.31
CA GLY A 58 -28.22 -4.86 -10.26
C GLY A 58 -26.87 -5.15 -9.57
N THR A 59 -25.81 -5.01 -10.36
CA THR A 59 -24.42 -5.21 -9.94
C THR A 59 -23.75 -3.89 -9.60
N SER A 60 -22.98 -3.84 -8.52
CA SER A 60 -22.08 -2.74 -8.21
C SER A 60 -20.68 -3.07 -8.71
N LEU A 61 -20.12 -2.20 -9.56
CA LEU A 61 -18.77 -2.33 -10.08
C LEU A 61 -17.79 -1.63 -9.12
N VAL A 62 -16.84 -2.38 -8.57
CA VAL A 62 -15.86 -1.87 -7.61
C VAL A 62 -14.46 -1.89 -8.22
N VAL A 63 -13.90 -0.70 -8.44
CA VAL A 63 -12.52 -0.55 -8.90
C VAL A 63 -11.60 -0.52 -7.70
N SER A 64 -10.65 -1.46 -7.62
CA SER A 64 -9.68 -1.54 -6.53
C SER A 64 -8.28 -1.86 -7.06
N PRO A 65 -7.21 -1.23 -6.53
CA PRO A 65 -5.86 -1.38 -7.07
C PRO A 65 -5.15 -2.66 -6.64
N LEU A 66 -5.73 -3.42 -5.72
CA LEU A 66 -5.05 -4.50 -5.00
C LEU A 66 -5.76 -5.84 -5.16
N ILE A 67 -5.12 -6.75 -5.90
CA ILE A 67 -5.66 -8.09 -6.17
C ILE A 67 -5.90 -8.87 -4.87
N ALA A 68 -4.97 -8.79 -3.91
CA ALA A 68 -5.09 -9.49 -2.64
C ALA A 68 -6.32 -9.00 -1.85
N LEU A 69 -6.54 -7.68 -1.79
CA LEU A 69 -7.70 -7.08 -1.14
C LEU A 69 -9.00 -7.47 -1.83
N MET A 70 -9.04 -7.46 -3.17
CA MET A 70 -10.24 -7.89 -3.92
C MET A 70 -10.63 -9.34 -3.58
N LYS A 71 -9.65 -10.26 -3.52
CA LYS A 71 -9.88 -11.66 -3.16
C LYS A 71 -10.43 -11.80 -1.75
N ASP A 72 -9.83 -11.13 -0.79
CA ASP A 72 -10.26 -11.15 0.61
C ASP A 72 -11.68 -10.58 0.79
N GLN A 73 -11.99 -9.46 0.10
CA GLN A 73 -13.33 -8.88 0.10
C GLN A 73 -14.37 -9.83 -0.50
N VAL A 74 -14.07 -10.47 -1.64
CA VAL A 74 -14.96 -11.44 -2.29
C VAL A 74 -15.22 -12.63 -1.37
N GLU A 75 -14.18 -13.22 -0.77
CA GLU A 75 -14.31 -14.33 0.16
C GLU A 75 -15.14 -13.95 1.39
N THR A 76 -14.92 -12.77 1.93
CA THR A 76 -15.66 -12.25 3.08
C THR A 76 -17.14 -12.05 2.72
N LEU A 77 -17.46 -11.53 1.53
CA LEU A 77 -18.82 -11.35 1.06
C LEU A 77 -19.53 -12.70 0.84
N HIS A 78 -18.85 -13.70 0.29
CA HIS A 78 -19.40 -15.05 0.14
C HIS A 78 -19.76 -15.66 1.50
N ARG A 79 -18.87 -15.53 2.51
CA ARG A 79 -19.16 -15.99 3.88
C ARG A 79 -20.39 -15.29 4.50
N LYS A 80 -20.71 -14.07 4.03
CA LYS A 80 -21.89 -13.30 4.46
C LYS A 80 -23.13 -13.53 3.59
N GLY A 81 -23.07 -14.45 2.63
CA GLY A 81 -24.17 -14.76 1.70
C GLY A 81 -24.44 -13.68 0.66
N ILE A 82 -23.45 -12.87 0.32
CA ILE A 82 -23.53 -11.86 -0.75
C ILE A 82 -22.69 -12.32 -1.94
N PRO A 83 -23.32 -12.58 -3.11
CA PRO A 83 -22.61 -12.99 -4.31
C PRO A 83 -21.67 -11.91 -4.82
N ALA A 84 -20.40 -12.23 -4.97
CA ALA A 84 -19.38 -11.31 -5.47
C ALA A 84 -18.35 -12.06 -6.32
N ALA A 85 -17.69 -11.36 -7.23
CA ALA A 85 -16.57 -11.89 -8.01
C ALA A 85 -15.48 -10.83 -8.18
N ALA A 86 -14.27 -11.29 -8.57
CA ALA A 86 -13.15 -10.40 -8.86
C ALA A 86 -12.56 -10.70 -10.25
N LEU A 87 -12.26 -9.66 -11.01
CA LEU A 87 -11.57 -9.70 -12.30
C LEU A 87 -10.21 -9.01 -12.19
N HIS A 88 -9.13 -9.75 -12.31
CA HIS A 88 -7.78 -9.22 -12.16
C HIS A 88 -6.79 -9.83 -13.16
N ALA A 89 -5.59 -9.27 -13.26
CA ALA A 89 -4.57 -9.66 -14.25
C ALA A 89 -4.10 -11.13 -14.13
N GLY A 90 -4.15 -11.74 -12.94
CA GLY A 90 -3.71 -13.12 -12.72
C GLY A 90 -4.70 -14.19 -13.12
N MET A 91 -5.85 -13.86 -13.74
CA MET A 91 -6.86 -14.83 -14.17
C MET A 91 -6.62 -15.27 -15.61
N SER A 92 -6.92 -16.55 -15.89
CA SER A 92 -6.91 -17.07 -17.26
C SER A 92 -8.02 -16.43 -18.11
N ARG A 93 -7.81 -16.32 -19.43
CA ARG A 93 -8.80 -15.77 -20.38
C ARG A 93 -10.16 -16.45 -20.25
N LYS A 94 -10.16 -17.80 -20.10
CA LYS A 94 -11.37 -18.59 -19.93
C LYS A 94 -12.12 -18.25 -18.63
N ALA A 95 -11.38 -18.10 -17.53
CA ALA A 95 -11.98 -17.72 -16.24
C ALA A 95 -12.58 -16.29 -16.28
N ILE A 96 -11.91 -15.36 -16.95
CA ILE A 96 -12.42 -13.98 -17.14
C ILE A 96 -13.72 -14.01 -17.94
N GLN A 97 -13.74 -14.73 -19.07
CA GLN A 97 -14.92 -14.83 -19.92
C GLN A 97 -16.09 -15.44 -19.15
N HIS A 98 -15.87 -16.55 -18.46
CA HIS A 98 -16.89 -17.19 -17.64
C HIS A 98 -17.46 -16.27 -16.57
N THR A 99 -16.60 -15.52 -15.84
CA THR A 99 -17.04 -14.56 -14.83
C THR A 99 -17.85 -13.41 -15.45
N LEU A 100 -17.47 -12.92 -16.64
CA LEU A 100 -18.22 -11.88 -17.35
C LEU A 100 -19.58 -12.38 -17.83
N GLU A 101 -19.68 -13.61 -18.32
CA GLU A 101 -20.93 -14.25 -18.70
C GLU A 101 -21.88 -14.40 -17.50
N GLN A 102 -21.38 -14.85 -16.36
CA GLN A 102 -22.15 -14.89 -15.10
C GLN A 102 -22.61 -13.48 -14.65
N ALA A 103 -21.76 -12.47 -14.82
CA ALA A 103 -22.13 -11.10 -14.50
C ALA A 103 -23.25 -10.57 -15.42
N LEU A 104 -23.27 -10.93 -16.71
CA LEU A 104 -24.38 -10.60 -17.61
C LEU A 104 -25.71 -11.20 -17.15
N HIS A 105 -25.68 -12.40 -16.57
CA HIS A 105 -26.86 -13.06 -15.99
C HIS A 105 -27.27 -12.50 -14.63
N GLY A 106 -26.53 -11.50 -14.10
CA GLY A 106 -26.85 -10.85 -12.83
C GLY A 106 -26.54 -11.69 -11.58
N GLU A 107 -25.63 -12.66 -11.71
CA GLU A 107 -25.28 -13.57 -10.60
C GLU A 107 -24.55 -12.84 -9.45
N PHE A 108 -23.97 -11.65 -9.69
CA PHE A 108 -23.17 -10.94 -8.70
C PHE A 108 -23.80 -9.63 -8.26
N LYS A 109 -23.77 -9.37 -6.95
CA LYS A 109 -24.10 -8.07 -6.35
C LYS A 109 -22.92 -7.11 -6.42
N LEU A 110 -21.69 -7.63 -6.30
CA LEU A 110 -20.46 -6.85 -6.42
C LEU A 110 -19.50 -7.54 -7.38
N LEU A 111 -18.98 -6.77 -8.33
CA LEU A 111 -17.93 -7.18 -9.25
C LEU A 111 -16.71 -6.29 -9.02
N TYR A 112 -15.67 -6.85 -8.41
CA TYR A 112 -14.39 -6.16 -8.20
C TYR A 112 -13.55 -6.26 -9.47
N VAL A 113 -12.95 -5.15 -9.88
CA VAL A 113 -12.15 -5.08 -11.12
C VAL A 113 -10.88 -4.28 -10.87
N SER A 114 -9.74 -4.78 -11.36
CA SER A 114 -8.51 -3.98 -11.32
C SER A 114 -8.56 -2.85 -12.37
N PRO A 115 -7.95 -1.69 -12.10
CA PRO A 115 -8.00 -0.54 -13.01
C PRO A 115 -7.44 -0.86 -14.41
N GLU A 116 -6.41 -1.69 -14.50
CA GLU A 116 -5.82 -2.13 -15.77
C GLU A 116 -6.81 -2.94 -16.62
N ARG A 117 -7.69 -3.71 -15.95
CA ARG A 117 -8.71 -4.52 -16.64
C ARG A 117 -9.79 -3.64 -17.28
N LEU A 118 -10.14 -2.51 -16.66
CA LEU A 118 -11.12 -1.56 -17.21
C LEU A 118 -10.71 -1.02 -18.58
N ALA A 119 -9.41 -0.95 -18.87
CA ALA A 119 -8.89 -0.45 -20.14
C ALA A 119 -9.00 -1.46 -21.28
N THR A 120 -9.22 -2.75 -20.98
CA THR A 120 -9.25 -3.78 -22.01
C THR A 120 -10.52 -3.72 -22.88
N GLN A 121 -10.34 -3.84 -24.20
CA GLN A 121 -11.48 -3.86 -25.15
C GLN A 121 -12.50 -4.96 -24.80
N ASN A 122 -12.03 -6.11 -24.37
CA ASN A 122 -12.89 -7.22 -23.96
C ASN A 122 -13.84 -6.80 -22.84
N PHE A 123 -13.33 -6.22 -21.74
CA PHE A 123 -14.18 -5.77 -20.63
C PHE A 123 -15.15 -4.66 -21.05
N ARG A 124 -14.68 -3.68 -21.83
CA ARG A 124 -15.49 -2.55 -22.33
C ARG A 124 -16.65 -3.01 -23.22
N GLY A 125 -16.46 -4.09 -23.99
CA GLY A 125 -17.51 -4.68 -24.82
C GLY A 125 -18.67 -5.28 -24.00
N TYR A 126 -18.40 -5.80 -22.81
CA TYR A 126 -19.42 -6.33 -21.90
C TYR A 126 -20.16 -5.24 -21.10
N LEU A 127 -19.48 -4.13 -20.81
CA LEU A 127 -19.95 -3.11 -19.86
C LEU A 127 -21.34 -2.53 -20.15
N PRO A 128 -21.73 -2.21 -21.40
CA PRO A 128 -23.07 -1.67 -21.71
C PRO A 128 -24.21 -2.66 -21.42
N ASN A 129 -23.92 -3.96 -21.41
CA ASN A 129 -24.89 -5.02 -21.17
C ASN A 129 -24.93 -5.48 -19.70
N LEU A 130 -23.99 -5.00 -18.88
CA LEU A 130 -24.03 -5.24 -17.44
C LEU A 130 -25.00 -4.26 -16.78
N ASN A 131 -25.93 -4.79 -15.97
CA ASN A 131 -26.85 -3.95 -15.21
C ASN A 131 -26.12 -3.30 -14.01
N ILE A 132 -25.27 -2.29 -14.29
CA ILE A 132 -24.50 -1.60 -13.26
C ILE A 132 -25.37 -0.54 -12.57
N GLN A 133 -25.48 -0.63 -11.23
CA GLN A 133 -26.28 0.25 -10.40
C GLN A 133 -25.47 1.21 -9.52
N LEU A 134 -24.18 0.96 -9.39
CA LEU A 134 -23.24 1.76 -8.60
C LEU A 134 -21.82 1.53 -9.11
N LEU A 135 -21.08 2.58 -9.36
CA LEU A 135 -19.65 2.54 -9.63
C LEU A 135 -18.89 2.97 -8.35
N VAL A 136 -18.04 2.12 -7.82
CA VAL A 136 -17.23 2.39 -6.64
C VAL A 136 -15.77 2.47 -7.03
N VAL A 137 -15.08 3.48 -6.57
CA VAL A 137 -13.63 3.66 -6.71
C VAL A 137 -13.00 3.61 -5.34
N ASP A 138 -12.39 2.47 -5.00
CA ASP A 138 -11.63 2.32 -3.77
C ASP A 138 -10.22 2.85 -3.95
N GLU A 139 -9.61 3.33 -2.86
CA GLU A 139 -8.33 4.05 -2.85
C GLU A 139 -8.28 5.15 -3.93
N ALA A 140 -9.33 5.99 -3.97
CA ALA A 140 -9.53 7.00 -4.99
C ALA A 140 -8.39 8.03 -5.10
N HIS A 141 -7.56 8.17 -4.05
CA HIS A 141 -6.35 9.00 -4.09
C HIS A 141 -5.35 8.59 -5.18
N CYS A 142 -5.43 7.33 -5.66
CA CYS A 142 -4.60 6.84 -6.78
C CYS A 142 -4.83 7.59 -8.10
N ILE A 143 -5.93 8.36 -8.24
CA ILE A 143 -6.20 9.16 -9.44
C ILE A 143 -5.35 10.42 -9.52
N SER A 144 -4.96 10.97 -8.37
CA SER A 144 -4.19 12.19 -8.31
C SER A 144 -2.74 11.93 -8.69
N MET A 145 -2.26 12.60 -9.73
CA MET A 145 -0.84 12.56 -10.12
C MET A 145 0.08 13.08 -9.01
N TRP A 146 -0.48 13.88 -8.12
CA TRP A 146 0.22 14.44 -6.98
C TRP A 146 0.17 13.54 -5.75
N GLY A 147 -0.71 12.53 -5.77
CA GLY A 147 -0.79 11.49 -4.76
C GLY A 147 0.40 10.54 -4.86
N GLN A 148 0.58 9.73 -3.82
CA GLN A 148 1.80 8.92 -3.67
C GLN A 148 1.74 7.61 -4.42
N ASP A 149 0.55 7.04 -4.51
CA ASP A 149 0.24 5.82 -5.24
C ASP A 149 -0.45 6.13 -6.57
N PHE A 150 -0.01 7.20 -7.25
CA PHE A 150 -0.55 7.55 -8.54
C PHE A 150 -0.50 6.36 -9.50
N ARG A 151 -1.64 6.07 -10.09
CA ARG A 151 -1.81 5.03 -11.11
C ARG A 151 -2.45 5.62 -12.36
N PRO A 152 -1.73 5.71 -13.48
CA PRO A 152 -2.29 6.25 -14.74
C PRO A 152 -3.61 5.59 -15.15
N SER A 153 -3.77 4.29 -14.84
CA SER A 153 -5.00 3.55 -15.11
C SER A 153 -6.24 4.09 -14.38
N TYR A 154 -6.08 4.79 -13.25
CA TYR A 154 -7.19 5.44 -12.54
C TYR A 154 -7.77 6.63 -13.28
N GLN A 155 -6.97 7.36 -14.05
CA GLN A 155 -7.46 8.50 -14.86
C GLN A 155 -8.47 8.06 -15.90
N ARG A 156 -8.39 6.80 -16.35
CA ARG A 156 -9.31 6.24 -17.33
C ARG A 156 -10.66 5.81 -16.74
N ILE A 157 -10.79 5.82 -15.41
CA ILE A 157 -12.09 5.49 -14.76
C ILE A 157 -13.17 6.51 -15.17
N ALA A 158 -12.81 7.77 -15.38
CA ALA A 158 -13.73 8.80 -15.83
C ALA A 158 -14.39 8.46 -17.19
N GLU A 159 -13.67 7.74 -18.08
CA GLU A 159 -14.21 7.30 -19.38
C GLU A 159 -15.43 6.36 -19.21
N LEU A 160 -15.52 5.64 -18.09
CA LEU A 160 -16.66 4.76 -17.80
C LEU A 160 -17.96 5.53 -17.59
N ARG A 161 -17.89 6.79 -17.17
CA ARG A 161 -19.11 7.60 -16.99
C ARG A 161 -19.87 7.79 -18.30
N ALA A 162 -19.17 7.93 -19.41
CA ALA A 162 -19.79 8.02 -20.74
C ALA A 162 -20.49 6.70 -21.14
N LEU A 163 -19.98 5.56 -20.66
CA LEU A 163 -20.55 4.22 -20.92
C LEU A 163 -21.64 3.84 -19.91
N LEU A 164 -21.71 4.53 -18.77
CA LEU A 164 -22.63 4.25 -17.66
C LEU A 164 -23.43 5.52 -17.30
N PRO A 165 -24.24 6.08 -18.19
CA PRO A 165 -24.99 7.31 -17.92
C PRO A 165 -25.98 7.11 -16.78
N GLY A 166 -26.02 8.07 -15.84
CA GLY A 166 -26.93 8.03 -14.68
C GLY A 166 -26.55 7.09 -13.55
N VAL A 167 -25.45 6.32 -13.67
CA VAL A 167 -24.94 5.49 -12.59
C VAL A 167 -24.18 6.37 -11.59
N PRO A 168 -24.54 6.39 -10.29
CA PRO A 168 -23.83 7.14 -9.27
C PRO A 168 -22.42 6.59 -9.06
N LEU A 169 -21.47 7.48 -8.78
CA LEU A 169 -20.09 7.14 -8.49
C LEU A 169 -19.74 7.43 -7.04
N ALA A 170 -19.17 6.45 -6.37
CA ALA A 170 -18.67 6.54 -5.00
C ALA A 170 -17.16 6.44 -4.96
N ALA A 171 -16.48 7.49 -4.53
CA ALA A 171 -15.04 7.53 -4.33
C ALA A 171 -14.71 7.38 -2.84
N PHE A 172 -13.88 6.39 -2.50
CA PHE A 172 -13.44 6.12 -1.13
C PHE A 172 -11.94 6.24 -1.00
N THR A 173 -11.49 6.91 0.06
CA THR A 173 -10.06 6.96 0.43
C THR A 173 -9.87 7.10 1.93
N ALA A 174 -8.71 6.68 2.44
CA ALA A 174 -8.35 6.85 3.84
C ALA A 174 -7.49 8.10 4.09
N SER A 175 -6.83 8.60 3.07
CA SER A 175 -5.79 9.63 3.21
C SER A 175 -5.80 10.54 1.99
N ALA A 176 -6.56 11.64 2.07
CA ALA A 176 -6.58 12.65 1.01
C ALA A 176 -6.68 14.05 1.63
N PRO A 177 -5.57 14.81 1.69
CA PRO A 177 -5.61 16.23 1.98
C PRO A 177 -6.54 16.99 1.03
N ALA A 178 -6.98 18.19 1.39
CA ALA A 178 -8.00 18.94 0.64
C ALA A 178 -7.70 19.04 -0.87
N TRP A 179 -6.46 19.33 -1.23
CA TRP A 179 -6.04 19.43 -2.63
C TRP A 179 -6.10 18.10 -3.42
N ILE A 180 -5.97 16.93 -2.76
CA ILE A 180 -6.22 15.63 -3.41
C ILE A 180 -7.72 15.40 -3.58
N GLN A 181 -8.55 15.91 -2.68
CA GLN A 181 -10.00 15.80 -2.80
C GLN A 181 -10.51 16.49 -4.08
N ASP A 182 -9.98 17.67 -4.38
CA ASP A 182 -10.30 18.39 -5.61
C ASP A 182 -9.88 17.61 -6.87
N ASP A 183 -8.69 17.01 -6.85
CA ASP A 183 -8.22 16.14 -7.94
C ASP A 183 -9.12 14.90 -8.13
N ILE A 184 -9.59 14.29 -7.04
CA ILE A 184 -10.50 13.15 -7.10
C ILE A 184 -11.84 13.59 -7.73
N ILE A 185 -12.41 14.72 -7.28
CA ILE A 185 -13.68 15.24 -7.79
C ILE A 185 -13.57 15.54 -9.29
N GLN A 186 -12.52 16.23 -9.70
CA GLN A 186 -12.30 16.59 -11.11
C GLN A 186 -11.95 15.36 -11.95
N GLY A 187 -11.00 14.54 -11.49
CA GLY A 187 -10.50 13.37 -12.22
C GLY A 187 -11.57 12.30 -12.42
N LEU A 188 -12.47 12.10 -11.47
CA LEU A 188 -13.62 11.19 -11.59
C LEU A 188 -14.88 11.85 -12.14
N GLN A 189 -14.84 13.16 -12.43
CA GLN A 189 -15.99 13.94 -12.92
C GLN A 189 -17.23 13.79 -12.02
N LEU A 190 -17.03 13.87 -10.69
CA LEU A 190 -18.14 13.77 -9.74
C LEU A 190 -19.09 14.98 -9.89
N GLN A 191 -20.38 14.71 -9.98
CA GLN A 191 -21.41 15.74 -10.19
C GLN A 191 -22.05 16.09 -8.85
N THR A 192 -21.84 17.32 -8.35
CA THR A 192 -22.40 17.81 -7.09
C THR A 192 -22.32 16.75 -5.96
N PRO A 193 -21.11 16.20 -5.67
CA PRO A 193 -21.01 15.06 -4.79
C PRO A 193 -21.38 15.39 -3.36
N TYR A 194 -21.96 14.43 -2.65
CA TYR A 194 -21.95 14.44 -1.20
C TYR A 194 -20.52 14.17 -0.72
N ILE A 195 -19.94 15.09 0.05
CA ILE A 195 -18.58 14.93 0.60
C ILE A 195 -18.68 14.64 2.08
N HIS A 196 -18.22 13.45 2.47
CA HIS A 196 -18.09 13.08 3.88
C HIS A 196 -16.62 13.13 4.29
N ARG A 197 -16.29 13.95 5.29
CA ARG A 197 -14.97 13.99 5.93
C ARG A 197 -15.09 13.37 7.33
N GLY A 198 -14.54 12.16 7.48
CA GLY A 198 -14.48 11.46 8.76
C GLY A 198 -13.58 12.18 9.77
N ASP A 199 -13.72 11.82 11.03
CA ASP A 199 -12.81 12.28 12.06
C ASP A 199 -11.46 11.54 11.98
N PHE A 200 -10.41 12.28 11.70
CA PHE A 200 -9.03 11.79 11.65
C PHE A 200 -8.36 11.79 13.03
N SER A 201 -9.02 12.29 14.08
CA SER A 201 -8.53 12.18 15.45
C SER A 201 -8.76 10.77 15.99
N ARG A 202 -7.76 9.93 15.89
CA ARG A 202 -7.77 8.58 16.47
C ARG A 202 -7.41 8.68 17.96
N ASN A 203 -8.38 9.04 18.83
CA ASN A 203 -8.15 9.28 20.27
C ASN A 203 -7.59 8.08 21.02
N ASN A 204 -7.77 6.88 20.49
CA ASN A 204 -7.22 5.65 21.02
C ASN A 204 -5.79 5.37 20.57
N LEU A 205 -5.18 6.21 19.70
CA LEU A 205 -3.80 6.07 19.25
C LEU A 205 -2.90 7.10 19.95
N ILE A 206 -1.87 6.63 20.61
CA ILE A 206 -0.83 7.47 21.21
C ILE A 206 0.39 7.46 20.29
N PHE A 207 0.69 8.62 19.72
CA PHE A 207 1.81 8.79 18.81
C PHE A 207 3.09 9.22 19.55
N HIS A 208 4.20 8.63 19.13
CA HIS A 208 5.55 8.92 19.61
C HIS A 208 6.49 9.07 18.41
N ALA A 209 7.38 10.05 18.45
CA ALA A 209 8.51 10.15 17.53
C ALA A 209 9.80 10.25 18.34
N LEU A 210 10.70 9.28 18.13
CA LEU A 210 11.88 9.11 18.95
C LEU A 210 13.12 9.00 18.08
N GLU A 211 14.13 9.83 18.36
CA GLU A 211 15.43 9.69 17.74
C GLU A 211 16.16 8.46 18.32
N SER A 212 16.78 7.68 17.44
CA SER A 212 17.46 6.44 17.84
C SER A 212 18.61 6.11 16.92
N GLN A 213 19.80 5.93 17.50
CA GLN A 213 20.98 5.43 16.81
C GLN A 213 20.95 3.91 16.68
N ASP A 214 20.51 3.19 17.72
CA ASP A 214 20.36 1.74 17.73
C ASP A 214 18.88 1.36 17.77
N LYS A 215 18.28 1.36 16.60
CA LYS A 215 16.84 1.09 16.42
C LYS A 215 16.45 -0.33 16.78
N ALA A 216 17.32 -1.33 16.50
CA ALA A 216 17.02 -2.73 16.77
C ALA A 216 16.85 -2.99 18.27
N ASN A 217 17.82 -2.56 19.09
CA ASN A 217 17.72 -2.67 20.55
C ASN A 217 16.62 -1.78 21.13
N HIS A 218 16.31 -0.64 20.50
CA HIS A 218 15.20 0.20 20.93
C HIS A 218 13.85 -0.50 20.71
N ILE A 219 13.67 -1.18 19.57
CA ILE A 219 12.48 -1.99 19.27
C ILE A 219 12.34 -3.12 20.29
N VAL A 220 13.41 -3.84 20.60
CA VAL A 220 13.41 -4.90 21.65
C VAL A 220 12.93 -4.34 22.99
N ARG A 221 13.44 -3.18 23.41
CA ARG A 221 13.03 -2.54 24.68
C ARG A 221 11.56 -2.11 24.70
N ILE A 222 11.05 -1.57 23.58
CA ILE A 222 9.65 -1.17 23.46
C ILE A 222 8.75 -2.41 23.52
N LEU A 223 9.07 -3.45 22.76
CA LEU A 223 8.31 -4.71 22.73
C LEU A 223 8.36 -5.46 24.06
N GLY A 224 9.48 -5.41 24.79
CA GLY A 224 9.60 -5.99 26.12
C GLY A 224 8.74 -5.32 27.19
N ARG A 225 8.30 -4.08 26.96
CA ARG A 225 7.43 -3.30 27.87
C ARG A 225 5.97 -3.24 27.43
N SER A 226 5.63 -3.86 26.31
CA SER A 226 4.29 -3.86 25.74
C SER A 226 3.76 -5.27 25.63
N GLU A 227 2.46 -5.41 25.69
CA GLU A 227 1.76 -6.66 25.46
C GLU A 227 0.90 -6.58 24.19
N GLY A 228 0.39 -7.75 23.73
CA GLY A 228 -0.46 -7.85 22.57
C GLY A 228 0.29 -7.87 21.24
N SER A 229 -0.48 -7.95 20.17
CA SER A 229 0.02 -8.04 18.80
C SER A 229 0.69 -6.74 18.35
N ALA A 230 1.81 -6.87 17.61
CA ALA A 230 2.58 -5.72 17.14
C ALA A 230 2.97 -5.84 15.65
N LEU A 231 3.10 -4.68 14.99
CA LEU A 231 3.68 -4.51 13.66
C LEU A 231 4.96 -3.70 13.75
N VAL A 232 5.99 -4.11 13.01
CA VAL A 232 7.25 -3.35 12.88
C VAL A 232 7.51 -3.13 11.38
N PHE A 233 7.39 -1.89 10.92
CA PHE A 233 7.71 -1.52 9.55
C PHE A 233 9.19 -1.27 9.38
N GLY A 234 9.79 -1.94 8.39
CA GLY A 234 11.18 -1.79 8.00
C GLY A 234 11.32 -1.28 6.56
N HIS A 235 12.47 -0.69 6.24
CA HIS A 235 12.72 -0.05 4.96
C HIS A 235 13.01 -1.06 3.83
N THR A 236 13.85 -2.05 4.08
CA THR A 236 14.30 -3.03 3.08
C THR A 236 13.99 -4.46 3.50
N ARG A 237 13.96 -5.39 2.53
CA ARG A 237 13.81 -6.83 2.80
C ARG A 237 14.85 -7.31 3.81
N LYS A 238 16.13 -6.93 3.59
CA LYS A 238 17.24 -7.30 4.48
C LYS A 238 17.08 -6.74 5.90
N SER A 239 16.65 -5.48 6.04
CA SER A 239 16.43 -4.89 7.37
C SER A 239 15.28 -5.58 8.10
N VAL A 240 14.21 -5.93 7.41
CA VAL A 240 13.05 -6.66 7.97
C VAL A 240 13.47 -8.03 8.50
N GLU A 241 14.20 -8.81 7.70
CA GLU A 241 14.72 -10.11 8.11
C GLU A 241 15.70 -10.00 9.29
N SER A 242 16.60 -8.98 9.27
CA SER A 242 17.58 -8.73 10.34
C SER A 242 16.89 -8.37 11.66
N ILE A 243 15.91 -7.44 11.63
CA ILE A 243 15.15 -7.07 12.83
C ILE A 243 14.40 -8.28 13.37
N CYS A 244 13.74 -9.07 12.51
CA CYS A 244 13.04 -10.28 12.94
C CYS A 244 13.98 -11.28 13.63
N ARG A 245 15.16 -11.52 13.07
CA ARG A 245 16.17 -12.39 13.66
C ARG A 245 16.58 -11.89 15.05
N THR A 246 16.88 -10.60 15.18
CA THR A 246 17.23 -10.00 16.48
C THR A 246 16.12 -10.17 17.52
N LEU A 247 14.84 -10.04 17.12
CA LEU A 247 13.71 -10.23 18.02
C LEU A 247 13.62 -11.69 18.51
N ILE A 248 13.78 -12.66 17.61
CA ILE A 248 13.78 -14.10 17.94
C ILE A 248 14.94 -14.45 18.88
N GLU A 249 16.14 -13.95 18.62
CA GLU A 249 17.32 -14.13 19.49
C GLU A 249 17.11 -13.57 20.89
N LYS A 250 16.26 -12.54 21.03
CA LYS A 250 15.87 -11.96 22.34
C LYS A 250 14.61 -12.62 22.95
N GLY A 251 14.15 -13.74 22.40
CA GLY A 251 13.01 -14.50 22.92
C GLY A 251 11.64 -13.88 22.60
N ILE A 252 11.55 -12.96 21.66
CA ILE A 252 10.29 -12.35 21.21
C ILE A 252 9.76 -13.14 20.03
N SER A 253 8.52 -13.68 20.12
CA SER A 253 7.84 -14.36 19.03
C SER A 253 7.61 -13.41 17.87
N ALA A 254 8.33 -13.60 16.75
CA ALA A 254 8.31 -12.74 15.60
C ALA A 254 8.35 -13.54 14.29
N SER A 255 7.71 -13.01 13.24
CA SER A 255 7.83 -13.45 11.85
C SER A 255 8.06 -12.23 10.96
N PHE A 256 8.42 -12.46 9.70
CA PHE A 256 8.65 -11.37 8.75
C PHE A 256 7.86 -11.53 7.46
N TYR A 257 7.60 -10.39 6.79
CA TYR A 257 6.85 -10.35 5.55
C TYR A 257 7.38 -9.28 4.60
N HIS A 258 7.62 -9.66 3.34
CA HIS A 258 7.96 -8.73 2.25
C HIS A 258 7.60 -9.32 0.88
N ALA A 259 7.53 -8.48 -0.15
CA ALA A 259 7.12 -8.88 -1.49
C ALA A 259 8.05 -9.90 -2.18
N GLY A 260 9.26 -10.12 -1.66
CA GLY A 260 10.20 -11.12 -2.19
C GLY A 260 9.92 -12.55 -1.77
N LEU A 261 8.99 -12.78 -0.82
CA LEU A 261 8.58 -14.13 -0.41
C LEU A 261 7.62 -14.75 -1.43
N PRO A 262 7.65 -16.08 -1.62
CA PRO A 262 6.65 -16.82 -2.39
C PRO A 262 5.22 -16.56 -1.86
N ASN A 263 4.22 -16.61 -2.76
CA ASN A 263 2.83 -16.33 -2.38
C ASN A 263 2.30 -17.23 -1.26
N GLY A 264 2.63 -18.54 -1.29
CA GLY A 264 2.22 -19.50 -0.25
C GLY A 264 2.77 -19.11 1.12
N GLU A 265 4.07 -18.85 1.18
CA GLU A 265 4.76 -18.45 2.41
C GLU A 265 4.25 -17.11 2.98
N ARG A 266 3.93 -16.15 2.09
CA ARG A 266 3.31 -14.89 2.50
C ARG A 266 1.98 -15.11 3.20
N SER A 267 1.13 -15.96 2.64
CA SER A 267 -0.19 -16.28 3.20
C SER A 267 -0.07 -17.04 4.53
N GLU A 268 0.84 -17.98 4.65
CA GLU A 268 1.08 -18.74 5.87
C GLU A 268 1.53 -17.83 7.03
N ARG A 269 2.58 -17.02 6.83
CA ARG A 269 3.11 -16.11 7.84
C ARG A 269 2.08 -15.05 8.26
N GLN A 270 1.29 -14.56 7.31
CA GLN A 270 0.19 -13.62 7.60
C GLN A 270 -0.87 -14.29 8.48
N ASN A 271 -1.27 -15.53 8.16
CA ASN A 271 -2.27 -16.27 8.93
C ASN A 271 -1.78 -16.60 10.35
N GLU A 272 -0.51 -16.97 10.52
CA GLU A 272 0.09 -17.18 11.84
C GLU A 272 -0.02 -15.94 12.72
N TRP A 273 0.28 -14.75 12.16
CA TRP A 273 0.19 -13.51 12.90
C TRP A 273 -1.26 -13.07 13.15
N VAL A 274 -2.16 -13.21 12.17
CA VAL A 274 -3.59 -12.88 12.33
C VAL A 274 -4.21 -13.73 13.43
N ASN A 275 -3.86 -15.02 13.51
CA ASN A 275 -4.38 -15.97 14.51
C ASN A 275 -3.61 -15.93 15.86
N ASN A 276 -2.73 -14.96 16.06
CA ASN A 276 -1.93 -14.81 17.29
C ASN A 276 -0.96 -15.96 17.61
N HIS A 277 -0.60 -16.81 16.63
CA HIS A 277 0.46 -17.79 16.79
C HIS A 277 1.84 -17.12 16.84
N VAL A 278 1.98 -15.98 16.18
CA VAL A 278 3.13 -15.08 16.21
C VAL A 278 2.69 -13.72 16.74
N ARG A 279 3.42 -13.17 17.70
CA ARG A 279 3.10 -11.88 18.33
C ARG A 279 3.46 -10.68 17.46
N VAL A 280 4.66 -10.68 16.85
CA VAL A 280 5.22 -9.54 16.13
C VAL A 280 5.39 -9.87 14.65
N MET A 281 4.80 -9.06 13.78
CA MET A 281 5.09 -9.12 12.34
C MET A 281 6.04 -7.98 11.97
N VAL A 282 7.25 -8.32 11.48
CA VAL A 282 8.20 -7.36 10.91
C VAL A 282 8.02 -7.32 9.41
N CYS A 283 7.75 -6.16 8.82
CA CYS A 283 7.32 -6.11 7.43
C CYS A 283 7.80 -4.86 6.69
N THR A 284 7.81 -4.93 5.36
CA THR A 284 7.86 -3.76 4.50
C THR A 284 6.44 -3.23 4.26
N ASN A 285 6.30 -2.07 3.59
CA ASN A 285 5.01 -1.51 3.15
C ASN A 285 4.18 -2.48 2.27
N ALA A 286 4.79 -3.53 1.72
CA ALA A 286 4.07 -4.60 1.02
C ALA A 286 3.10 -5.38 1.93
N PHE A 287 3.31 -5.34 3.25
CA PHE A 287 2.40 -5.93 4.23
C PHE A 287 1.34 -4.92 4.61
N GLY A 288 0.14 -5.25 4.36
CA GLY A 288 -0.89 -4.53 5.07
C GLY A 288 -2.02 -3.94 4.25
N MET A 289 -1.91 -3.65 2.97
CA MET A 289 -3.10 -3.30 2.20
C MET A 289 -4.00 -4.54 2.13
N GLY A 290 -5.09 -4.54 2.94
CA GLY A 290 -6.04 -5.65 3.03
C GLY A 290 -5.98 -6.49 4.30
N VAL A 291 -4.98 -6.33 5.18
CA VAL A 291 -4.95 -7.05 6.46
C VAL A 291 -5.84 -6.35 7.48
N ASP A 292 -6.89 -7.03 7.93
CA ASP A 292 -7.81 -6.54 8.97
C ASP A 292 -7.63 -7.34 10.27
N LYS A 293 -6.72 -6.87 11.14
CA LYS A 293 -6.52 -7.38 12.50
C LYS A 293 -6.88 -6.29 13.49
N PRO A 294 -7.93 -6.49 14.32
CA PRO A 294 -8.45 -5.42 15.19
C PRO A 294 -7.59 -5.13 16.40
N ASP A 295 -6.87 -6.12 16.91
CA ASP A 295 -6.20 -6.14 18.22
C ASP A 295 -4.70 -5.80 18.15
N VAL A 296 -4.26 -5.04 17.17
CA VAL A 296 -2.87 -4.56 17.10
C VAL A 296 -2.66 -3.45 18.14
N ARG A 297 -1.81 -3.72 19.14
CA ARG A 297 -1.55 -2.78 20.25
C ARG A 297 -0.39 -1.82 19.97
N LEU A 298 0.49 -2.18 19.05
CA LEU A 298 1.71 -1.43 18.78
C LEU A 298 2.08 -1.47 17.30
N VAL A 299 2.33 -0.30 16.74
CA VAL A 299 2.93 -0.15 15.42
C VAL A 299 4.23 0.63 15.56
N ILE A 300 5.33 0.07 15.12
CA ILE A 300 6.66 0.70 15.15
C ILE A 300 7.16 0.88 13.73
N HIS A 301 7.59 2.08 13.38
CA HIS A 301 8.38 2.35 12.19
C HIS A 301 9.85 2.39 12.55
N SER A 302 10.63 1.43 12.08
CA SER A 302 12.09 1.43 12.26
C SER A 302 12.81 2.37 11.30
N PHE A 303 12.11 2.85 10.31
CA PHE A 303 12.57 3.82 9.31
C PHE A 303 11.38 4.71 8.92
N PRO A 304 11.56 6.02 8.74
CA PRO A 304 10.47 6.91 8.38
C PRO A 304 9.89 6.57 7.00
N PRO A 305 8.57 6.61 6.82
CA PRO A 305 7.95 6.66 5.50
C PRO A 305 8.34 7.93 4.74
N LYS A 306 8.01 7.98 3.45
CA LYS A 306 8.40 9.10 2.59
C LYS A 306 7.54 10.35 2.78
N ASN A 307 6.42 10.23 3.49
CA ASN A 307 5.38 11.23 3.56
C ASN A 307 4.42 10.98 4.74
N PRO A 308 3.64 12.00 5.15
CA PRO A 308 2.69 11.88 6.25
C PRO A 308 1.59 10.85 6.02
N GLU A 309 1.06 10.75 4.82
CA GLU A 309 -0.09 9.90 4.50
C GLU A 309 0.25 8.41 4.66
N ASP A 310 1.42 7.98 4.15
CA ASP A 310 1.91 6.61 4.33
C ASP A 310 2.05 6.29 5.81
N TYR A 311 2.68 7.20 6.57
CA TYR A 311 2.83 7.00 8.01
C TYR A 311 1.48 6.88 8.71
N TYR A 312 0.53 7.76 8.42
CA TYR A 312 -0.79 7.72 9.03
C TYR A 312 -1.58 6.45 8.66
N GLN A 313 -1.49 6.02 7.41
CA GLN A 313 -2.14 4.79 6.93
C GLN A 313 -1.56 3.54 7.60
N GLU A 314 -0.25 3.46 7.73
CA GLU A 314 0.46 2.35 8.37
C GLU A 314 0.27 2.35 9.89
N ALA A 315 0.40 3.49 10.56
CA ALA A 315 0.13 3.67 11.98
C ALA A 315 -1.34 3.40 12.34
N GLY A 316 -2.27 3.75 11.44
CA GLY A 316 -3.70 3.53 11.57
C GLY A 316 -4.13 2.06 11.61
N ARG A 317 -3.21 1.12 11.42
CA ARG A 317 -3.45 -0.33 11.63
C ARG A 317 -3.56 -0.68 13.11
N ALA A 318 -3.03 0.15 14.00
CA ALA A 318 -3.18 -0.01 15.43
C ALA A 318 -4.61 0.28 15.91
N GLY A 319 -5.07 -0.45 16.90
CA GLY A 319 -6.27 -0.14 17.67
C GLY A 319 -7.57 -0.03 16.86
N ARG A 320 -7.80 -0.88 15.87
CA ARG A 320 -9.05 -0.87 15.09
C ARG A 320 -10.27 -1.27 15.90
N ASP A 321 -10.07 -1.98 17.00
CA ASP A 321 -11.09 -2.33 17.98
C ASP A 321 -11.45 -1.17 18.94
N GLY A 322 -10.80 -0.01 18.81
CA GLY A 322 -11.01 1.15 19.66
C GLY A 322 -10.20 1.16 20.97
N ASN A 323 -9.46 0.08 21.26
CA ASN A 323 -8.62 0.00 22.45
C ASN A 323 -7.35 0.83 22.30
N LEU A 324 -6.81 1.29 23.44
CA LEU A 324 -5.59 2.08 23.48
C LEU A 324 -4.43 1.36 22.82
N SER A 325 -3.75 2.05 21.90
CA SER A 325 -2.65 1.50 21.12
C SER A 325 -1.59 2.55 20.87
N HIS A 326 -0.37 2.11 20.64
CA HIS A 326 0.78 3.00 20.48
C HIS A 326 1.33 2.95 19.05
N CYS A 327 1.68 4.11 18.51
CA CYS A 327 2.36 4.29 17.24
C CYS A 327 3.70 4.96 17.48
N VAL A 328 4.80 4.31 17.14
CA VAL A 328 6.16 4.78 17.40
C VAL A 328 6.91 4.94 16.09
N LEU A 329 7.38 6.14 15.82
CA LEU A 329 8.29 6.46 14.73
C LEU A 329 9.72 6.55 15.30
N LEU A 330 10.58 5.62 14.92
CA LEU A 330 12.00 5.71 15.20
C LEU A 330 12.70 6.36 14.01
N HIS A 331 13.45 7.41 14.24
CA HIS A 331 14.16 8.13 13.19
C HIS A 331 15.60 8.45 13.60
N HIS A 332 16.43 8.72 12.61
CA HIS A 332 17.77 9.25 12.75
C HIS A 332 18.00 10.32 11.65
N PRO A 333 18.82 11.35 11.85
CA PRO A 333 19.08 12.37 10.83
C PRO A 333 19.46 11.79 9.46
N ASN A 334 20.27 10.73 9.42
CA ASN A 334 20.68 10.08 8.16
C ASN A 334 19.51 9.44 7.40
N ASP A 335 18.43 9.00 8.07
CA ASP A 335 17.27 8.43 7.39
C ASP A 335 16.60 9.46 6.48
N TRP A 336 16.46 10.69 6.97
CA TRP A 336 15.85 11.77 6.22
C TRP A 336 16.68 12.14 4.99
N GLN A 337 18.01 12.15 5.14
CA GLN A 337 18.92 12.37 4.03
C GLN A 337 18.80 11.24 2.99
N GLU A 338 18.77 9.97 3.42
CA GLU A 338 18.63 8.81 2.53
C GLU A 338 17.31 8.88 1.73
N ILE A 339 16.19 9.26 2.38
CA ILE A 339 14.90 9.43 1.70
C ILE A 339 14.98 10.57 0.69
N HIS A 340 15.57 11.70 1.06
CA HIS A 340 15.73 12.87 0.18
C HIS A 340 16.53 12.51 -1.07
N GLU A 341 17.68 11.86 -0.92
CA GLU A 341 18.51 11.40 -2.03
C GLU A 341 17.77 10.38 -2.92
N SER A 342 17.03 9.45 -2.31
CA SER A 342 16.19 8.50 -3.02
C SER A 342 15.10 9.17 -3.86
N LEU A 343 14.48 10.25 -3.35
CA LEU A 343 13.47 11.02 -4.09
C LEU A 343 14.11 11.74 -5.29
N LEU A 344 15.29 12.31 -5.14
CA LEU A 344 16.03 12.92 -6.26
C LEU A 344 16.35 11.89 -7.35
N GLN A 345 16.81 10.70 -6.97
CA GLN A 345 17.12 9.61 -7.92
C GLN A 345 15.89 9.13 -8.69
N GLN A 346 14.68 9.22 -8.12
CA GLN A 346 13.42 8.85 -8.77
C GLN A 346 12.96 9.85 -9.84
N HIS A 347 13.62 11.00 -9.95
CA HIS A 347 13.29 12.06 -10.91
C HIS A 347 14.50 12.34 -11.81
N PRO A 348 14.75 11.48 -12.81
CA PRO A 348 15.87 11.66 -13.74
C PRO A 348 15.70 12.95 -14.56
N ASN A 349 16.83 13.49 -15.01
CA ASN A 349 16.85 14.65 -15.90
C ASN A 349 16.35 14.31 -17.30
N GLU A 350 16.09 15.32 -18.12
CA GLU A 350 15.55 15.19 -19.47
C GLU A 350 16.42 14.33 -20.38
N ASP A 351 17.74 14.50 -20.32
CA ASP A 351 18.68 13.73 -21.15
C ASP A 351 18.63 12.24 -20.80
N THR A 352 18.57 11.89 -19.53
CA THR A 352 18.41 10.51 -19.06
C THR A 352 17.07 9.91 -19.54
N LEU A 353 15.99 10.69 -19.49
CA LEU A 353 14.68 10.25 -19.97
C LEU A 353 14.68 10.00 -21.47
N LYS A 354 15.21 10.92 -22.27
CA LYS A 354 15.34 10.74 -23.73
C LYS A 354 16.21 9.53 -24.06
N HIS A 355 17.37 9.40 -23.40
CA HIS A 355 18.24 8.25 -23.59
C HIS A 355 17.52 6.93 -23.26
N THR A 356 16.81 6.89 -22.13
CA THR A 356 16.03 5.70 -21.74
C THR A 356 14.91 5.41 -22.71
N TYR A 357 14.17 6.42 -23.18
CA TYR A 357 13.09 6.24 -24.16
C TYR A 357 13.59 5.56 -25.43
N HIS A 358 14.62 6.14 -26.04
CA HIS A 358 15.20 5.57 -27.28
C HIS A 358 15.86 4.21 -27.04
N GLY A 359 16.61 4.07 -25.96
CA GLY A 359 17.29 2.82 -25.62
C GLY A 359 16.33 1.67 -25.37
N MET A 360 15.23 1.93 -24.66
CA MET A 360 14.17 0.93 -24.44
C MET A 360 13.53 0.49 -25.75
N LEU A 361 13.08 1.44 -26.59
CA LEU A 361 12.39 1.11 -27.84
C LEU A 361 13.31 0.46 -28.87
N ASN A 362 14.59 0.83 -28.90
CA ASN A 362 15.59 0.13 -29.72
C ASN A 362 15.77 -1.33 -29.28
N ALA A 363 15.90 -1.56 -27.96
CA ALA A 363 16.03 -2.92 -27.42
C ALA A 363 14.79 -3.80 -27.66
N LEU A 364 13.61 -3.19 -27.75
CA LEU A 364 12.35 -3.86 -28.07
C LEU A 364 12.09 -4.00 -29.57
N GLY A 365 12.95 -3.44 -30.44
CA GLY A 365 12.81 -3.53 -31.89
C GLY A 365 11.62 -2.75 -32.45
N VAL A 366 11.15 -1.71 -31.76
CA VAL A 366 10.05 -0.86 -32.25
C VAL A 366 10.60 0.17 -33.20
N SER A 367 10.05 0.27 -34.42
CA SER A 367 10.45 1.26 -35.43
C SER A 367 9.78 2.61 -35.20
N ASP A 368 10.38 3.69 -35.72
CA ASP A 368 9.78 5.04 -35.64
C ASP A 368 8.42 5.07 -36.36
N GLY A 369 7.45 5.72 -35.75
CA GLY A 369 6.08 5.78 -36.26
C GLY A 369 5.24 4.53 -35.96
N GLU A 370 5.80 3.53 -35.32
CA GLU A 370 5.12 2.27 -35.00
C GLU A 370 4.94 2.06 -33.48
N GLY A 371 4.32 0.98 -33.11
CA GLY A 371 4.25 0.47 -31.75
C GLY A 371 3.07 0.95 -30.92
N GLU A 372 2.20 1.82 -31.43
CA GLU A 372 1.02 2.29 -30.69
C GLU A 372 0.15 1.12 -30.23
N TRP A 373 -0.15 1.09 -28.92
CA TRP A 373 -0.90 0.02 -28.20
C TRP A 373 -0.26 -1.38 -28.32
N GLN A 374 0.97 -1.49 -28.76
CA GLN A 374 1.71 -2.75 -28.72
C GLN A 374 2.35 -2.97 -27.34
N SER A 375 2.25 -4.21 -26.86
CA SER A 375 2.80 -4.61 -25.59
C SER A 375 4.03 -5.48 -25.77
N HIS A 376 5.11 -5.15 -25.09
CA HIS A 376 6.39 -5.84 -25.18
C HIS A 376 6.83 -6.32 -23.79
N PRO A 377 7.26 -7.60 -23.65
CA PRO A 377 7.87 -8.07 -22.41
C PRO A 377 9.27 -7.46 -22.26
N VAL A 378 9.60 -6.99 -21.06
CA VAL A 378 10.81 -6.22 -20.82
C VAL A 378 11.72 -6.90 -19.80
N ASN A 379 12.93 -7.26 -20.22
CA ASN A 379 14.00 -7.64 -19.32
C ASN A 379 14.83 -6.40 -18.94
N LEU A 380 14.45 -5.71 -17.86
CA LEU A 380 15.15 -4.50 -17.43
C LEU A 380 16.64 -4.72 -17.14
N ALA A 381 17.02 -5.88 -16.60
CA ALA A 381 18.42 -6.15 -16.27
C ALA A 381 19.29 -6.24 -17.54
N LEU A 382 18.78 -6.91 -18.57
CA LEU A 382 19.46 -7.00 -19.86
C LEU A 382 19.58 -5.63 -20.55
N ILE A 383 18.49 -4.86 -20.56
CA ILE A 383 18.47 -3.53 -21.18
C ILE A 383 19.38 -2.56 -20.42
N ALA A 384 19.40 -2.61 -19.08
CA ALA A 384 20.31 -1.82 -18.27
C ALA A 384 21.77 -2.11 -18.60
N GLN A 385 22.12 -3.39 -18.77
CA GLN A 385 23.46 -3.80 -19.20
C GLN A 385 23.80 -3.26 -20.59
N GLN A 386 22.88 -3.36 -21.57
CA GLN A 386 23.08 -2.85 -22.93
C GLN A 386 23.28 -1.33 -22.98
N GLN A 387 22.60 -0.59 -22.10
CA GLN A 387 22.68 0.87 -22.01
C GLN A 387 23.76 1.37 -21.04
N ASN A 388 24.51 0.47 -20.41
CA ASN A 388 25.49 0.78 -19.36
C ASN A 388 24.89 1.63 -18.22
N LEU A 389 23.65 1.31 -17.81
CA LEU A 389 22.93 1.95 -16.73
C LEU A 389 22.78 1.00 -15.55
N HIS A 390 22.70 1.58 -14.35
CA HIS A 390 22.32 0.78 -13.18
C HIS A 390 20.82 0.41 -13.29
N PRO A 391 20.41 -0.86 -13.07
CA PRO A 391 19.01 -1.31 -13.22
C PRO A 391 17.99 -0.48 -12.46
N LYS A 392 18.36 0.01 -11.26
CA LYS A 392 17.50 0.88 -10.43
C LYS A 392 17.24 2.24 -11.09
N ASN A 393 18.26 2.84 -11.71
CA ASN A 393 18.12 4.12 -12.40
C ASN A 393 17.27 3.98 -13.67
N LEU A 394 17.49 2.90 -14.43
CA LEU A 394 16.65 2.56 -15.58
C LEU A 394 15.19 2.39 -15.16
N TYR A 395 14.92 1.65 -14.09
CA TYR A 395 13.58 1.48 -13.57
C TYR A 395 12.91 2.81 -13.20
N TYR A 396 13.63 3.73 -12.55
CA TYR A 396 13.10 5.04 -12.23
C TYR A 396 12.80 5.89 -13.48
N ALA A 397 13.64 5.82 -14.49
CA ALA A 397 13.39 6.52 -15.75
C ALA A 397 12.19 5.93 -16.50
N VAL A 398 12.04 4.59 -16.50
CA VAL A 398 10.85 3.91 -17.05
C VAL A 398 9.58 4.36 -16.35
N LYS A 399 9.59 4.44 -15.02
CA LYS A 399 8.43 4.91 -14.23
C LYS A 399 8.15 6.40 -14.44
N ALA A 400 9.17 7.22 -14.60
CA ALA A 400 9.00 8.63 -14.94
C ALA A 400 8.36 8.82 -16.32
N LEU A 401 8.79 8.05 -17.32
CA LEU A 401 8.21 8.06 -18.68
C LEU A 401 6.78 7.52 -18.70
N GLU A 402 6.42 6.59 -17.83
CA GLU A 402 5.02 6.17 -17.62
C GLU A 402 4.17 7.33 -17.08
N ILE A 403 4.65 8.07 -16.09
CA ILE A 403 3.98 9.27 -15.56
C ILE A 403 3.81 10.34 -16.65
N LEU A 404 4.79 10.46 -17.55
CA LEU A 404 4.73 11.36 -18.69
C LEU A 404 3.86 10.87 -19.86
N GLY A 405 3.21 9.70 -19.70
CA GLY A 405 2.26 9.16 -20.66
C GLY A 405 2.89 8.51 -21.89
N GLN A 406 4.19 8.24 -21.90
CA GLN A 406 4.86 7.64 -23.08
C GLN A 406 4.50 6.16 -23.26
N TRP A 407 4.23 5.46 -22.16
CA TRP A 407 3.80 4.06 -22.12
C TRP A 407 3.07 3.72 -20.84
N GLN A 408 2.52 2.53 -20.78
CA GLN A 408 2.01 1.89 -19.57
C GLN A 408 2.97 0.78 -19.15
N TRP A 409 3.27 0.71 -17.87
CA TRP A 409 4.13 -0.30 -17.28
C TRP A 409 3.32 -1.23 -16.37
N MET A 410 3.30 -2.52 -16.69
CA MET A 410 2.61 -3.54 -15.92
C MET A 410 3.63 -4.47 -15.29
N GLU A 411 3.75 -4.44 -13.96
CA GLU A 411 4.69 -5.28 -13.22
C GLU A 411 4.14 -6.71 -13.05
N GLY A 412 5.02 -7.71 -13.17
CA GLY A 412 4.74 -9.08 -12.73
C GLY A 412 3.59 -9.78 -13.46
N ASN A 413 3.46 -9.62 -14.78
CA ASN A 413 2.43 -10.32 -15.53
C ASN A 413 3.01 -11.63 -16.08
N TRP A 414 2.56 -12.78 -15.49
CA TRP A 414 2.84 -14.07 -16.09
C TRP A 414 2.18 -14.17 -17.47
N GLN A 415 3.01 -14.32 -18.50
CA GLN A 415 2.55 -14.62 -19.86
C GLN A 415 2.79 -16.08 -20.18
N PRO A 416 1.78 -16.79 -20.70
CA PRO A 416 2.00 -18.15 -21.17
C PRO A 416 2.98 -18.15 -22.34
N ALA A 417 3.73 -19.21 -22.45
CA ALA A 417 4.53 -19.43 -23.65
C ALA A 417 3.61 -19.53 -24.88
N THR A 418 4.10 -19.02 -26.02
CA THR A 418 3.38 -19.11 -27.30
C THR A 418 4.22 -19.78 -28.36
N VAL A 419 3.57 -20.51 -29.26
CA VAL A 419 4.19 -21.13 -30.44
C VAL A 419 3.31 -20.91 -31.66
N MET A 420 3.95 -20.63 -32.79
CA MET A 420 3.34 -20.58 -34.12
C MET A 420 4.25 -21.29 -35.11
N MET A 421 3.71 -22.20 -35.90
CA MET A 421 4.47 -22.86 -36.97
C MET A 421 4.68 -21.87 -38.14
N THR A 422 5.93 -21.64 -38.54
CA THR A 422 6.30 -20.70 -39.62
C THR A 422 6.92 -21.40 -40.82
N GLY A 423 7.47 -22.57 -40.59
CA GLY A 423 8.04 -23.39 -41.68
C GLY A 423 6.96 -24.07 -42.55
N PRO A 424 7.28 -24.42 -43.82
CA PRO A 424 6.42 -25.19 -44.66
C PRO A 424 6.06 -26.54 -43.99
N GLN A 425 4.81 -27.02 -44.16
CA GLN A 425 4.35 -28.25 -43.50
C GLN A 425 5.24 -29.44 -43.80
N HIS A 426 5.70 -29.59 -45.07
CA HIS A 426 6.55 -30.71 -45.47
C HIS A 426 7.93 -30.68 -44.74
N GLU A 427 8.53 -29.51 -44.53
CA GLU A 427 9.80 -29.40 -43.81
C GLU A 427 9.64 -29.77 -42.32
N ILE A 428 8.53 -29.39 -41.71
CA ILE A 428 8.20 -29.75 -40.32
C ILE A 428 8.01 -31.27 -40.17
N TYR A 429 7.33 -31.92 -41.13
CA TYR A 429 7.18 -33.36 -41.12
C TYR A 429 8.49 -34.10 -41.42
N ASP A 430 9.30 -33.62 -42.35
CA ASP A 430 10.62 -34.15 -42.63
C ASP A 430 11.57 -34.04 -41.44
N PHE A 431 11.52 -32.88 -40.74
CA PHE A 431 12.31 -32.68 -39.51
C PHE A 431 11.90 -33.65 -38.43
N LYS A 432 10.60 -33.87 -38.25
CA LYS A 432 10.05 -34.80 -37.29
C LYS A 432 10.53 -36.26 -37.52
N GLU A 433 10.59 -36.71 -38.79
CA GLU A 433 11.08 -38.04 -39.13
C GLU A 433 12.60 -38.18 -38.92
N LYS A 434 13.36 -37.13 -39.29
CA LYS A 434 14.83 -37.13 -39.16
C LYS A 434 15.32 -36.94 -37.73
N GLN A 435 14.49 -36.38 -36.85
CA GLN A 435 14.83 -36.02 -35.44
C GLN A 435 13.83 -36.63 -34.46
N PRO A 436 13.88 -37.94 -34.15
CA PRO A 436 12.90 -38.58 -33.28
C PRO A 436 12.79 -37.98 -31.88
N ALA A 437 13.86 -37.37 -31.37
CA ALA A 437 13.86 -36.68 -30.06
C ALA A 437 12.87 -35.50 -30.01
N TYR A 438 12.61 -34.84 -31.15
CA TYR A 438 11.63 -33.75 -31.28
C TYR A 438 10.25 -34.23 -31.69
N GLY A 439 10.13 -35.51 -32.14
CA GLY A 439 8.90 -36.05 -32.67
C GLY A 439 7.72 -35.98 -31.70
N ILE A 440 7.93 -36.37 -30.45
CA ILE A 440 6.88 -36.33 -29.41
C ILE A 440 6.44 -34.88 -29.13
N LEU A 441 7.37 -33.96 -29.09
CA LEU A 441 7.08 -32.54 -28.88
C LEU A 441 6.26 -31.95 -30.03
N LEU A 442 6.67 -32.19 -31.26
CA LEU A 442 5.94 -31.76 -32.46
C LEU A 442 4.55 -32.41 -32.56
N ASP A 443 4.42 -33.71 -32.31
CA ASP A 443 3.09 -34.36 -32.26
C ASP A 443 2.18 -33.75 -31.21
N THR A 444 2.73 -33.44 -30.04
CA THR A 444 1.96 -32.78 -28.98
C THR A 444 1.49 -31.39 -29.37
N LEU A 445 2.34 -30.62 -30.03
CA LEU A 445 1.99 -29.28 -30.49
C LEU A 445 0.95 -29.31 -31.62
N LEU A 446 1.18 -30.11 -32.65
CA LEU A 446 0.33 -30.19 -33.84
C LEU A 446 -1.07 -30.77 -33.52
N ARG A 447 -1.16 -31.76 -32.63
CA ARG A 447 -2.46 -32.40 -32.25
C ARG A 447 -3.16 -31.61 -31.14
N GLY A 448 -2.43 -30.91 -30.29
CA GLY A 448 -2.97 -30.23 -29.12
C GLY A 448 -3.51 -28.82 -29.37
N HIS A 449 -3.14 -28.21 -30.50
CA HIS A 449 -3.43 -26.79 -30.75
C HIS A 449 -3.92 -26.54 -32.19
N GLY A 450 -5.25 -26.39 -32.35
CA GLY A 450 -5.83 -25.99 -33.64
C GLY A 450 -5.40 -24.55 -34.01
N GLY A 451 -5.14 -24.34 -35.32
CA GLY A 451 -4.73 -22.99 -35.82
C GLY A 451 -3.27 -22.59 -35.56
N ILE A 452 -2.41 -23.54 -35.12
CA ILE A 452 -0.98 -23.27 -34.83
C ILE A 452 -0.16 -22.81 -36.05
N PHE A 453 -0.67 -23.06 -37.26
CA PHE A 453 -0.08 -22.53 -38.51
C PHE A 453 -0.58 -21.14 -38.88
N ASP A 454 -1.72 -20.70 -38.35
CA ASP A 454 -2.38 -19.46 -38.73
C ASP A 454 -2.10 -18.34 -37.75
N HIS A 455 -1.95 -18.67 -36.46
CA HIS A 455 -1.70 -17.72 -35.37
C HIS A 455 -0.93 -18.36 -34.22
N ALA A 456 -0.30 -17.50 -33.40
CA ALA A 456 0.39 -17.96 -32.20
C ALA A 456 -0.61 -18.53 -31.17
N VAL A 457 -0.36 -19.76 -30.74
CA VAL A 457 -1.17 -20.47 -29.73
C VAL A 457 -0.46 -20.53 -28.39
N ASN A 458 -1.23 -20.40 -27.30
CA ASN A 458 -0.68 -20.53 -25.96
C ASN A 458 -0.34 -22.00 -25.66
N ILE A 459 0.86 -22.23 -25.16
CA ILE A 459 1.33 -23.54 -24.72
C ILE A 459 1.67 -23.52 -23.23
N ASN A 460 1.67 -24.68 -22.58
CA ASN A 460 2.15 -24.84 -21.22
C ASN A 460 3.39 -25.73 -21.24
N GLU A 461 4.55 -25.12 -20.99
CA GLU A 461 5.86 -25.77 -21.04
C GLU A 461 5.98 -26.94 -20.05
N SER A 462 5.39 -26.81 -18.85
CA SER A 462 5.33 -27.90 -17.85
C SER A 462 4.50 -29.08 -18.35
N SER A 463 3.37 -28.83 -19.02
CA SER A 463 2.55 -29.87 -19.63
C SER A 463 3.27 -30.59 -20.76
N LEU A 464 4.02 -29.84 -21.59
CA LEU A 464 4.86 -30.38 -22.64
C LEU A 464 5.97 -31.26 -22.05
N ALA A 465 6.67 -30.76 -21.01
CA ALA A 465 7.71 -31.50 -20.32
C ALA A 465 7.18 -32.82 -19.72
N ARG A 466 5.99 -32.79 -19.12
CA ARG A 466 5.32 -34.01 -18.60
C ARG A 466 5.06 -35.05 -19.71
N ARG A 467 4.64 -34.63 -20.90
CA ARG A 467 4.37 -35.52 -22.04
C ARG A 467 5.63 -36.08 -22.73
N LEU A 468 6.76 -35.40 -22.57
CA LEU A 468 8.04 -35.89 -23.07
C LEU A 468 8.66 -37.00 -22.22
N ARG A 469 8.17 -37.21 -21.00
CA ARG A 469 8.62 -38.31 -20.13
C ARG A 469 8.25 -39.65 -20.71
N LYS A 470 9.14 -40.62 -20.55
CA LYS A 470 8.89 -42.02 -20.91
C LYS A 470 8.26 -42.86 -19.76
N SER A 471 8.35 -42.34 -18.53
CA SER A 471 7.85 -43.01 -17.31
C SER A 471 7.61 -41.97 -16.20
N ASP A 472 6.83 -42.32 -15.18
CA ASP A 472 6.62 -41.55 -13.96
C ASP A 472 5.83 -40.22 -14.18
N PHE A 473 4.61 -40.37 -14.73
CA PHE A 473 3.73 -39.27 -15.11
C PHE A 473 3.15 -38.49 -13.90
N ASP A 474 3.16 -39.10 -12.70
CA ASP A 474 2.58 -38.49 -11.49
C ASP A 474 3.56 -37.60 -10.69
N ARG A 475 4.86 -37.70 -10.99
CA ARG A 475 5.86 -36.82 -10.35
C ARG A 475 5.73 -35.39 -10.82
N GLU A 476 5.94 -34.43 -9.93
CA GLU A 476 6.04 -33.02 -10.30
C GLU A 476 7.15 -32.78 -11.34
N VAL A 477 6.90 -31.87 -12.28
CA VAL A 477 7.84 -31.52 -13.34
C VAL A 477 8.95 -30.68 -12.74
N SER A 478 10.20 -31.10 -12.93
CA SER A 478 11.36 -30.32 -12.44
C SER A 478 11.64 -29.11 -13.36
N GLN A 479 12.30 -28.11 -12.80
CA GLN A 479 12.72 -26.93 -13.56
C GLN A 479 13.66 -27.29 -14.72
N GLU A 480 14.51 -28.30 -14.56
CA GLU A 480 15.42 -28.78 -15.60
C GLU A 480 14.67 -29.34 -16.82
N GLU A 481 13.57 -30.05 -16.59
CA GLU A 481 12.73 -30.61 -17.66
C GLU A 481 12.05 -29.49 -18.45
N ILE A 482 11.61 -28.42 -17.77
CA ILE A 482 11.02 -27.23 -18.42
C ILE A 482 12.09 -26.55 -19.29
N VAL A 483 13.29 -26.34 -18.76
CA VAL A 483 14.42 -25.73 -19.50
C VAL A 483 14.79 -26.58 -20.71
N GLN A 484 14.70 -27.91 -20.63
CA GLN A 484 14.94 -28.81 -21.78
C GLN A 484 13.91 -28.55 -22.89
N VAL A 485 12.63 -28.46 -22.56
CA VAL A 485 11.57 -28.13 -23.54
C VAL A 485 11.82 -26.77 -24.17
N GLN A 486 12.15 -25.76 -23.38
CA GLN A 486 12.46 -24.41 -23.87
C GLN A 486 13.64 -24.43 -24.86
N ARG A 487 14.71 -25.16 -24.56
CA ARG A 487 15.85 -25.33 -25.47
C ARG A 487 15.46 -26.00 -26.79
N MET A 488 14.61 -27.03 -26.71
CA MET A 488 14.13 -27.73 -27.92
C MET A 488 13.31 -26.77 -28.80
N LEU A 489 12.41 -25.97 -28.22
CA LEU A 489 11.62 -24.99 -28.95
C LEU A 489 12.49 -23.88 -29.55
N GLN A 490 13.45 -23.36 -28.81
CA GLN A 490 14.42 -22.36 -29.31
C GLN A 490 15.28 -22.89 -30.46
N GLN A 491 15.62 -24.17 -30.43
CA GLN A 491 16.39 -24.78 -31.51
C GLN A 491 15.54 -24.93 -32.78
N MET A 492 14.28 -25.29 -32.67
CA MET A 492 13.36 -25.31 -33.82
C MET A 492 13.09 -23.89 -34.37
N GLU A 493 13.07 -22.87 -33.52
CA GLU A 493 12.99 -21.48 -33.97
C GLU A 493 14.21 -21.04 -34.76
N LYS A 494 15.43 -21.38 -34.32
CA LYS A 494 16.65 -21.12 -35.07
C LYS A 494 16.68 -21.78 -36.45
N LEU A 495 15.98 -22.91 -36.57
CA LEU A 495 15.80 -23.61 -37.84
C LEU A 495 14.60 -23.07 -38.64
N GLN A 496 13.99 -21.97 -38.21
CA GLN A 496 12.85 -21.29 -38.84
C GLN A 496 11.60 -22.20 -39.04
N LEU A 497 11.50 -23.30 -38.29
CA LEU A 497 10.34 -24.21 -38.33
C LEU A 497 9.14 -23.65 -37.57
N LEU A 498 9.39 -22.87 -36.49
CA LEU A 498 8.37 -22.23 -35.68
C LEU A 498 8.88 -20.91 -35.14
N ARG A 499 7.97 -20.07 -34.62
CA ARG A 499 8.25 -18.94 -33.75
C ARG A 499 7.84 -19.31 -32.34
N TYR A 500 8.75 -19.16 -31.37
CA TYR A 500 8.51 -19.50 -29.98
C TYR A 500 8.79 -18.31 -29.08
N GLN A 501 7.84 -18.02 -28.21
CA GLN A 501 8.01 -17.05 -27.15
C GLN A 501 7.86 -17.79 -25.79
N PRO A 502 8.92 -17.84 -24.96
CA PRO A 502 8.84 -18.55 -23.68
C PRO A 502 7.86 -17.88 -22.72
N SER A 503 7.34 -18.66 -21.76
CA SER A 503 6.61 -18.09 -20.64
C SER A 503 7.51 -17.13 -19.89
N THR A 504 6.96 -15.99 -19.52
CA THR A 504 7.72 -14.94 -18.84
C THR A 504 6.90 -14.32 -17.73
N GLU A 505 7.57 -14.01 -16.61
CA GLU A 505 7.06 -13.14 -15.56
C GLU A 505 7.57 -11.70 -15.70
N TRP A 506 8.16 -11.37 -16.85
CA TRP A 506 8.72 -10.05 -17.09
C TRP A 506 7.61 -9.00 -17.12
N PRO A 507 7.90 -7.79 -16.65
CA PRO A 507 7.01 -6.66 -16.83
C PRO A 507 6.68 -6.44 -18.31
N LEU A 508 5.49 -5.89 -18.55
CA LEU A 508 5.05 -5.46 -19.88
C LEU A 508 5.14 -3.95 -20.00
N LEU A 509 5.69 -3.50 -21.11
CA LEU A 509 5.63 -2.12 -21.56
C LEU A 509 4.67 -2.05 -22.73
N THR A 510 3.61 -1.23 -22.61
CA THR A 510 2.66 -0.96 -23.70
C THR A 510 2.78 0.49 -24.09
N LEU A 511 3.18 0.77 -25.34
CA LEU A 511 3.23 2.14 -25.82
C LEU A 511 1.81 2.72 -25.89
N THR A 512 1.66 3.98 -25.50
CA THR A 512 0.39 4.72 -25.57
C THR A 512 0.23 5.49 -26.86
N GLU A 513 1.36 5.79 -27.50
CA GLU A 513 1.47 6.48 -28.79
C GLU A 513 2.54 5.81 -29.66
N SER A 514 2.53 6.07 -30.95
CA SER A 514 3.58 5.60 -31.85
C SER A 514 4.93 6.17 -31.43
N ARG A 515 6.01 5.40 -31.61
CA ARG A 515 7.37 5.84 -31.34
C ARG A 515 7.69 7.13 -32.08
N SER A 516 8.26 8.11 -31.39
CA SER A 516 8.73 9.38 -31.95
C SER A 516 10.24 9.53 -31.81
N LEU A 517 10.89 10.09 -32.84
CA LEU A 517 12.29 10.52 -32.77
C LEU A 517 12.51 11.67 -31.77
N TYR A 518 11.47 12.48 -31.55
CA TYR A 518 11.47 13.63 -30.64
C TYR A 518 10.30 13.53 -29.68
N PRO A 519 10.39 12.66 -28.63
CA PRO A 519 9.29 12.51 -27.70
C PRO A 519 9.02 13.82 -26.95
N SER A 520 7.78 14.23 -26.89
CA SER A 520 7.36 15.39 -26.11
C SER A 520 7.28 15.00 -24.64
N LEU A 521 8.23 15.47 -23.84
CA LEU A 521 8.32 15.17 -22.42
C LEU A 521 7.96 16.41 -21.60
N ASN A 522 6.88 16.33 -20.82
CA ASN A 522 6.48 17.41 -19.91
C ASN A 522 7.35 17.41 -18.65
N ILE A 523 8.57 17.93 -18.77
CA ILE A 523 9.54 17.94 -17.66
C ILE A 523 9.06 18.81 -16.49
N ASP A 524 8.32 19.89 -16.76
CA ASP A 524 7.74 20.74 -15.70
C ASP A 524 6.80 19.95 -14.77
N LEU A 525 6.11 18.95 -15.30
CA LEU A 525 5.29 18.05 -14.51
C LEU A 525 6.13 17.27 -13.50
N LEU A 526 7.24 16.67 -13.94
CA LEU A 526 8.14 15.91 -13.05
C LEU A 526 8.79 16.80 -11.99
N GLN A 527 9.19 18.02 -12.35
CA GLN A 527 9.76 18.99 -11.39
C GLN A 527 8.74 19.38 -10.32
N ARG A 528 7.50 19.63 -10.71
CA ARG A 528 6.41 19.90 -9.75
C ARG A 528 6.12 18.71 -8.85
N LEU A 529 6.16 17.49 -9.39
CA LEU A 529 6.01 16.25 -8.60
C LEU A 529 7.13 16.10 -7.58
N LEU A 530 8.38 16.30 -7.99
CA LEU A 530 9.52 16.27 -7.09
C LEU A 530 9.38 17.30 -5.97
N LYS A 531 9.06 18.56 -6.31
CA LYS A 531 8.86 19.63 -5.32
C LYS A 531 7.81 19.23 -4.27
N ARG A 532 6.68 18.68 -4.69
CA ARG A 532 5.62 18.24 -3.76
C ARG A 532 6.07 17.07 -2.87
N ARG A 533 6.80 16.10 -3.43
CA ARG A 533 7.33 14.97 -2.64
C ARG A 533 8.35 15.43 -1.60
N LEU A 534 9.19 16.41 -1.94
CA LEU A 534 10.12 17.01 -1.00
C LEU A 534 9.40 17.79 0.09
N GLN A 535 8.34 18.53 -0.24
CA GLN A 535 7.48 19.21 0.74
C GLN A 535 6.79 18.23 1.70
N ALA A 536 6.29 17.11 1.19
CA ALA A 536 5.69 16.07 2.04
C ALA A 536 6.73 15.42 2.98
N LEU A 537 7.95 15.19 2.50
CA LEU A 537 9.07 14.72 3.34
C LEU A 537 9.41 15.73 4.43
N GLU A 538 9.47 17.01 4.09
CA GLU A 538 9.70 18.10 5.04
C GLU A 538 8.61 18.15 6.12
N GLN A 539 7.34 18.03 5.74
CA GLN A 539 6.22 17.98 6.68
C GLN A 539 6.35 16.81 7.67
N LEU A 540 6.71 15.60 7.19
CA LEU A 540 6.92 14.45 8.06
C LEU A 540 8.16 14.59 8.94
N THR A 541 9.22 15.21 8.42
CA THR A 541 10.42 15.54 9.21
C THR A 541 10.04 16.51 10.34
N ASN A 542 9.31 17.58 10.02
CA ASN A 542 8.83 18.55 11.00
C ASN A 542 7.88 17.92 12.03
N TYR A 543 7.05 16.96 11.61
CA TYR A 543 6.27 16.16 12.55
C TYR A 543 7.16 15.37 13.51
N ALA A 544 8.23 14.74 13.03
CA ALA A 544 9.08 13.87 13.83
C ALA A 544 9.97 14.66 14.82
N VAL A 545 10.58 15.77 14.38
CA VAL A 545 11.53 16.54 15.19
C VAL A 545 10.91 17.74 15.91
N GLY A 546 9.75 18.21 15.46
CA GLY A 546 9.08 19.40 15.97
C GLY A 546 8.46 19.21 17.36
N GLU A 547 8.07 20.33 17.96
CA GLU A 547 7.48 20.41 19.31
C GLU A 547 5.95 20.55 19.32
N SER A 548 5.30 20.34 18.17
CA SER A 548 3.84 20.37 18.05
C SER A 548 3.21 19.04 18.50
N CYS A 549 1.97 19.10 18.99
CA CYS A 549 1.22 17.90 19.35
C CYS A 549 1.08 16.95 18.17
N ARG A 550 1.43 15.67 18.35
CA ARG A 550 1.40 14.66 17.29
C ARG A 550 -0.01 14.44 16.72
N SER A 551 -1.03 14.38 17.57
CA SER A 551 -2.41 14.17 17.12
C SER A 551 -3.01 15.43 16.49
N ALA A 552 -2.67 16.61 16.96
CA ALA A 552 -3.11 17.88 16.36
C ALA A 552 -2.58 18.04 14.93
N PHE A 553 -1.34 17.58 14.66
CA PHE A 553 -0.78 17.56 13.32
C PHE A 553 -1.69 16.82 12.32
N TRP A 554 -2.19 15.64 12.67
CA TRP A 554 -3.03 14.84 11.77
C TRP A 554 -4.36 15.51 11.47
N ARG A 555 -4.98 16.14 12.46
CA ARG A 555 -6.23 16.90 12.25
C ARG A 555 -6.00 18.04 11.25
N ILE A 556 -4.98 18.85 11.47
CA ILE A 556 -4.63 19.97 10.58
C ILE A 556 -4.28 19.46 9.17
N HIS A 557 -3.55 18.36 9.06
CA HIS A 557 -3.09 17.83 7.78
C HIS A 557 -4.23 17.30 6.88
N PHE A 558 -5.25 16.64 7.47
CA PHE A 558 -6.35 16.01 6.71
C PHE A 558 -7.62 16.84 6.66
N THR A 559 -7.72 17.89 7.44
CA THR A 559 -8.89 18.78 7.45
C THR A 559 -8.49 20.19 7.00
N GLU A 560 -9.46 21.08 6.92
CA GLU A 560 -9.22 22.51 6.65
C GLU A 560 -8.96 23.32 7.94
N GLU A 561 -8.83 22.62 9.08
CA GLU A 561 -8.55 23.27 10.37
C GLU A 561 -7.14 23.86 10.36
N THR A 562 -7.04 25.11 10.74
CA THR A 562 -5.74 25.80 10.90
C THR A 562 -5.11 25.59 12.28
N GLN A 563 -5.91 25.16 13.25
CA GLN A 563 -5.50 24.88 14.63
C GLN A 563 -6.26 23.69 15.18
N ALA A 564 -5.61 22.88 15.99
CA ALA A 564 -6.23 21.75 16.67
C ALA A 564 -5.72 21.69 18.12
N PRO A 565 -6.55 21.30 19.09
CA PRO A 565 -6.15 21.21 20.50
C PRO A 565 -5.09 20.12 20.71
N ASP A 566 -4.23 20.34 21.70
CA ASP A 566 -3.26 19.35 22.14
C ASP A 566 -3.97 18.09 22.72
N CYS A 567 -3.51 16.91 22.35
CA CYS A 567 -4.14 15.65 22.75
C CYS A 567 -3.88 15.25 24.23
N GLY A 568 -2.89 15.84 24.88
CA GLY A 568 -2.51 15.51 26.25
C GLY A 568 -1.75 14.19 26.45
N THR A 569 -1.72 13.29 25.44
CA THR A 569 -1.24 11.90 25.58
C THR A 569 0.02 11.56 24.82
N CYS A 570 0.34 12.27 23.73
CA CYS A 570 1.54 12.03 22.92
C CYS A 570 2.83 12.40 23.68
N ASP A 571 3.98 12.01 23.12
CA ASP A 571 5.31 12.31 23.69
C ASP A 571 5.52 13.80 23.97
N ILE A 572 5.11 14.66 23.05
CA ILE A 572 5.24 16.13 23.19
C ILE A 572 4.35 16.67 24.31
N CYS A 573 3.08 16.30 24.31
CA CYS A 573 2.15 16.76 25.34
C CYS A 573 2.56 16.30 26.74
N LYS A 574 3.02 15.04 26.87
CA LYS A 574 3.57 14.54 28.12
C LYS A 574 4.82 15.30 28.56
N ARG A 575 5.72 15.61 27.61
CA ARG A 575 6.91 16.43 27.91
C ARG A 575 6.55 17.83 28.35
N LYS A 576 5.59 18.51 27.67
CA LYS A 576 5.09 19.83 28.05
C LYS A 576 4.44 19.79 29.44
N ASN A 577 3.60 18.79 29.71
CA ASN A 577 2.93 18.65 31.00
C ASN A 577 3.94 18.37 32.14
N ARG A 578 5.00 17.59 31.87
CA ARG A 578 6.07 17.34 32.83
C ARG A 578 6.86 18.62 33.13
N LYS A 579 7.26 19.38 32.09
CA LYS A 579 7.94 20.67 32.27
C LYS A 579 7.07 21.66 33.05
N ALA A 580 5.78 21.78 32.71
CA ALA A 580 4.85 22.64 33.43
C ALA A 580 4.60 22.19 34.88
N GLY A 581 4.61 20.86 35.13
CA GLY A 581 4.53 20.29 36.47
C GLY A 581 5.79 20.57 37.29
N ASP A 582 6.95 20.39 36.67
CA ASP A 582 8.27 20.72 37.30
C ASP A 582 8.35 22.18 37.64
N GLU A 583 7.98 23.11 36.74
CA GLU A 583 7.97 24.54 37.01
C GLU A 583 7.00 24.94 38.12
N ARG A 584 5.78 24.35 38.17
CA ARG A 584 4.83 24.57 39.28
C ARG A 584 5.38 24.03 40.59
N SER A 585 6.03 22.87 40.55
CA SER A 585 6.65 22.28 41.73
C SER A 585 7.80 23.12 42.25
N ARG A 586 8.63 23.66 41.35
CA ARG A 586 9.71 24.59 41.68
C ARG A 586 9.17 25.91 42.30
N LYS A 587 8.13 26.48 41.71
CA LYS A 587 7.45 27.68 42.27
C LYS A 587 6.80 27.39 43.64
N PHE A 588 6.26 26.20 43.82
CA PHE A 588 5.73 25.77 45.12
C PHE A 588 6.82 25.73 46.18
N TRP A 589 7.97 25.05 45.93
CA TRP A 589 9.06 24.97 46.90
C TRP A 589 9.65 26.36 47.20
N HIS A 590 9.87 27.17 46.18
CA HIS A 590 10.36 28.55 46.32
C HIS A 590 9.42 29.36 47.21
N SER A 591 8.14 29.45 46.87
CA SER A 591 7.19 30.28 47.58
C SER A 591 6.92 29.79 49.01
N THR A 592 6.98 28.46 49.21
CA THR A 592 6.72 27.85 50.52
C THR A 592 7.90 28.00 51.46
N LEU A 593 9.13 27.85 50.96
CA LEU A 593 10.36 28.06 51.75
C LEU A 593 10.63 29.53 52.08
N LEU A 594 10.23 30.44 51.18
CA LEU A 594 10.28 31.86 51.50
C LEU A 594 9.31 32.26 52.62
N LYS A 595 8.11 31.62 52.67
CA LYS A 595 7.11 31.88 53.73
C LYS A 595 7.40 31.16 55.02
N ASN A 596 7.98 29.98 54.95
CA ASN A 596 8.23 29.08 56.09
C ASN A 596 9.70 28.59 56.04
N PRO A 597 10.69 29.44 56.23
CA PRO A 597 12.08 29.03 56.25
C PRO A 597 12.33 28.00 57.38
N ASN A 598 13.21 27.04 57.11
CA ASN A 598 13.57 25.97 58.01
C ASN A 598 12.43 24.97 58.34
N SER A 599 11.51 24.73 57.41
CA SER A 599 10.48 23.72 57.53
C SER A 599 10.93 22.35 57.00
N LYS A 600 10.37 21.26 57.56
CA LYS A 600 10.65 19.90 57.10
C LYS A 600 9.82 19.55 55.84
N ALA A 601 10.44 18.94 54.84
CA ALA A 601 9.80 18.51 53.60
C ALA A 601 8.54 17.64 53.87
N ALA A 602 8.63 16.68 54.77
CA ALA A 602 7.54 15.80 55.13
C ALA A 602 6.30 16.52 55.68
N TYR A 603 6.48 17.62 56.39
CA TYR A 603 5.38 18.46 56.88
C TYR A 603 4.68 19.21 55.75
N MET A 604 5.44 19.76 54.81
CA MET A 604 4.90 20.50 53.69
C MET A 604 4.17 19.62 52.68
N LEU A 605 4.64 18.37 52.48
CA LEU A 605 4.06 17.41 51.55
C LEU A 605 2.74 16.77 52.10
N LYS A 606 2.54 16.78 53.39
CA LYS A 606 1.40 16.08 54.03
C LYS A 606 0.00 16.53 53.54
N HIS A 607 -0.11 17.72 53.02
CA HIS A 607 -1.36 18.30 52.54
C HIS A 607 -1.64 18.03 51.06
N PHE A 608 -0.78 17.25 50.35
CA PHE A 608 -0.95 16.94 48.91
C PHE A 608 -1.34 15.48 48.70
N PRO A 609 -2.14 15.20 47.64
CA PRO A 609 -2.43 13.82 47.23
C PRO A 609 -1.12 13.08 46.91
N VAL A 610 -1.10 11.76 47.16
CA VAL A 610 0.11 10.90 46.97
C VAL A 610 0.71 11.03 45.55
N THR A 611 -0.16 11.17 44.55
CA THR A 611 0.26 11.34 43.15
C THR A 611 1.02 12.65 42.90
N GLN A 612 0.72 13.73 43.65
CA GLN A 612 1.42 15.00 43.56
C GLN A 612 2.67 15.03 44.42
N GLN A 613 2.67 14.31 45.57
CA GLN A 613 3.82 14.22 46.44
C GLN A 613 5.05 13.65 45.74
N ALA A 614 4.90 12.63 44.85
CA ALA A 614 5.98 12.02 44.12
C ALA A 614 6.71 13.05 43.22
N LEU A 615 5.96 13.89 42.48
CA LEU A 615 6.51 14.95 41.66
C LEU A 615 7.22 16.04 42.47
N LEU A 616 6.62 16.44 43.57
CA LEU A 616 7.21 17.44 44.49
C LEU A 616 8.50 16.94 45.12
N VAL A 617 8.59 15.68 45.51
CA VAL A 617 9.80 15.06 46.04
C VAL A 617 10.91 14.94 44.98
N GLU A 618 10.55 14.53 43.75
CA GLU A 618 11.49 14.48 42.65
C GLU A 618 12.08 15.87 42.35
N THR A 619 11.23 16.88 42.27
CA THR A 619 11.65 18.27 42.06
C THR A 619 12.52 18.79 43.20
N LEU A 620 12.18 18.47 44.45
CA LEU A 620 12.98 18.82 45.62
C LEU A 620 14.42 18.25 45.54
N ARG A 621 14.56 16.99 45.16
CA ARG A 621 15.88 16.36 44.98
C ARG A 621 16.72 17.10 43.94
N ILE A 622 16.10 17.41 42.79
CA ILE A 622 16.79 18.16 41.73
C ILE A 622 17.24 19.53 42.25
N MET A 623 16.37 20.23 42.98
CA MET A 623 16.71 21.56 43.54
C MET A 623 17.76 21.52 44.65
N LEU A 624 17.86 20.42 45.39
CA LEU A 624 18.95 20.18 46.35
C LEU A 624 20.27 19.90 45.60
N ASP A 625 20.24 19.10 44.57
CA ASP A 625 21.41 18.77 43.73
C ASP A 625 21.93 20.04 42.99
N GLU A 626 21.03 20.89 42.55
CA GLU A 626 21.34 22.20 41.91
C GLU A 626 21.83 23.26 42.91
N GLY A 627 21.74 23.01 44.23
CA GLY A 627 22.13 23.95 45.28
C GLY A 627 21.14 25.13 45.45
N CYS A 628 19.94 25.05 44.86
CA CYS A 628 18.90 26.06 45.05
C CYS A 628 18.24 25.98 46.42
N ILE A 629 18.23 24.80 47.01
CA ILE A 629 17.75 24.51 48.36
C ILE A 629 18.86 23.80 49.11
N ILE A 630 19.00 24.09 50.41
CA ILE A 630 19.93 23.40 51.30
C ILE A 630 19.14 22.71 52.42
N GLU A 631 19.53 21.46 52.74
CA GLU A 631 19.03 20.75 53.91
C GLU A 631 19.99 21.01 55.07
N ASN A 632 19.46 21.56 56.14
CA ASN A 632 20.20 21.89 57.37
C ASN A 632 20.37 20.65 58.28
N GLU A 633 21.26 20.67 59.26
CA GLU A 633 21.54 19.56 60.19
C GLU A 633 20.27 19.04 60.93
N ASN A 634 19.21 19.84 61.06
CA ASN A 634 17.95 19.46 61.66
C ASN A 634 16.92 18.89 60.68
N GLN A 635 17.35 18.49 59.46
CA GLN A 635 16.50 18.06 58.36
C GLN A 635 15.44 19.12 57.91
N THR A 636 15.75 20.38 58.07
CA THR A 636 14.94 21.48 57.61
C THR A 636 15.51 22.05 56.31
N LEU A 637 14.63 22.54 55.42
CA LEU A 637 14.98 23.07 54.13
C LEU A 637 15.09 24.61 54.15
N SER A 638 16.11 25.14 53.52
CA SER A 638 16.29 26.57 53.35
C SER A 638 16.52 26.90 51.86
N TRP A 639 15.96 27.99 51.38
CA TRP A 639 16.18 28.51 50.04
C TRP A 639 17.47 29.35 50.02
N VAL A 640 18.33 29.08 49.05
CA VAL A 640 19.62 29.76 48.88
C VAL A 640 19.80 30.36 47.47
N GLY A 641 19.03 29.90 46.48
CA GLY A 641 19.12 30.36 45.08
C GLY A 641 18.64 31.80 44.88
N GLU A 642 19.08 32.45 43.78
CA GLU A 642 18.56 33.73 43.37
C GLU A 642 17.07 33.69 43.06
N SER A 643 16.32 34.80 43.24
CA SER A 643 14.88 34.81 43.14
C SER A 643 14.41 34.44 41.71
N PHE A 644 13.50 33.49 41.61
CA PHE A 644 12.86 33.00 40.36
C PHE A 644 11.90 34.02 39.70
N LEU A 645 11.92 35.27 40.15
CA LEU A 645 11.05 36.38 39.72
C LEU A 645 11.87 37.45 38.99
N GLN A 646 12.64 37.10 38.00
CA GLN A 646 13.03 38.02 36.93
C GLN A 646 12.58 37.52 35.58
#